data_24f4412947e6db42cdc7c46e375c0e78
#
_entry.id   24f4412947e6db42cdc7c46e375c0e78
#
_cell.length_a   1.000
_cell.length_b   1.000
_cell.length_c   1.000
_cell.angle_alpha   90.00
_cell.angle_beta   90.00
_cell.angle_gamma   90.00
#
_symmetry.space_group_name_H-M   'P 1'
#
loop_
_entity.id
_entity.type
_entity.pdbx_description
1 polymer ?
#
loop_
_entity_poly.entity_id
_entity_poly.type
_entity_poly.pdbx_seq_one_letter_code
_entity_poly.pdbx_strand_id
1 'polypeptide(L)'
;MKKILKTYLIFLMIYGTNGQTVNCDYQYNNNFWMTSYQNMNDSGYTCSLITRELSFFQKLSRFRNHKAGRNDADVKWIINYKESKMKTFSSSICHKFPNLEIIDIGGAEMESIDDDALSNCKNLKFLMLNGNEIREVPEYLLTRNSKLIYFWINNNQLTTLPENVFINKKELVELLLNNNQINFIPSSIFRQLVKLEMLNLDNNELQSINPEWFVGLQNLKLLSLNGNQIVEIPSKCFAALKNLEKLWLNKNRIKTLKTDNFGGLQNLQILSLHTNELSDFPAGVFTQLTNLQELSLNSNKLTIIHSDSFDVHSQLTAVDLEDNEINAIDPKVIDNTAVSALKMTNNSCCQLDTETKSEIKANLKKCFNNYQPRHYQANAESCGKGVKAQGTIIGGSEVKRGMHPWIAALIAPRNKYFCGGTLISKRKLVTAAHCMLILARDITVLLGVHDFSKRHEVGRFPYAVQNVYIHPDWNPHTDTYDADIAIMVLETEVTYSKYIQPICLMYANSTLAEHSEGVVVGYGKDGDPKKEHSIIPKSINLPIHKNEDCFLKNYELARYSSKRTFCGGAGNGTGVCIGDSGSGLVVTDGSAYYLRGIVSASLNNMTYGCDVDTYSIFTNILHFTDWINELPVERVF
;
A
#
# COMPACT_ATOMS: atom_id res chain seq x y z
N MET A 1 -7.25 15.65 30.76
CA MET A 1 -7.78 16.93 30.25
C MET A 1 -8.62 17.71 31.26
N LYS A 2 -8.23 17.86 32.53
CA LYS A 2 -9.01 18.60 33.55
C LYS A 2 -8.14 19.38 34.56
N LYS A 3 -6.89 19.79 34.20
CA LYS A 3 -6.00 20.52 35.11
C LYS A 3 -5.26 21.72 34.48
N ILE A 4 -5.69 22.24 33.32
CA ILE A 4 -5.07 23.41 32.64
C ILE A 4 -6.10 24.55 32.50
N LEU A 5 -6.98 24.73 33.45
CA LEU A 5 -8.00 25.77 33.41
C LEU A 5 -7.97 26.58 34.71
N LYS A 6 -6.83 27.11 35.13
CA LYS A 6 -6.76 28.15 36.18
C LYS A 6 -5.40 28.84 36.16
N THR A 7 -5.24 29.82 35.29
CA THR A 7 -4.44 31.03 35.57
C THR A 7 -4.72 32.04 34.44
N TYR A 8 -5.92 32.62 34.45
CA TYR A 8 -6.18 33.86 33.72
C TYR A 8 -5.70 35.01 34.57
N LEU A 9 -4.70 35.70 34.09
CA LEU A 9 -4.30 36.98 34.64
C LEU A 9 -5.29 38.08 34.21
N ILE A 10 -5.74 38.82 35.19
CA ILE A 10 -6.65 39.95 35.09
C ILE A 10 -5.92 41.10 34.38
N PHE A 11 -6.44 41.49 33.20
CA PHE A 11 -6.03 42.74 32.55
C PHE A 11 -7.01 43.85 32.87
N LEU A 12 -6.48 44.97 33.35
CA LEU A 12 -7.23 46.20 33.54
C LEU A 12 -7.66 46.77 32.18
N MET A 13 -8.96 46.76 31.93
CA MET A 13 -9.58 47.50 30.82
C MET A 13 -9.56 48.99 31.11
N ILE A 14 -8.91 49.75 30.24
CA ILE A 14 -9.17 51.18 30.14
C ILE A 14 -10.01 51.41 28.88
N TYR A 15 -11.30 51.67 29.08
CA TYR A 15 -12.21 52.04 28.01
C TYR A 15 -11.94 53.46 27.53
N GLY A 16 -11.48 53.60 26.27
CA GLY A 16 -11.45 54.87 25.55
C GLY A 16 -12.53 54.86 24.47
N THR A 17 -13.46 55.77 24.56
CA THR A 17 -14.51 56.01 23.57
C THR A 17 -13.91 56.55 22.25
N ASN A 18 -14.29 55.93 21.13
CA ASN A 18 -14.02 56.31 19.74
C ASN A 18 -12.57 56.13 19.23
N GLY A 19 -12.35 55.06 18.53
CA GLY A 19 -11.16 54.84 17.70
C GLY A 19 -10.38 53.56 18.05
N GLN A 20 -10.00 52.86 17.04
CA GLN A 20 -9.21 51.64 17.10
C GLN A 20 -7.94 51.84 17.91
N THR A 21 -7.72 51.03 18.92
CA THR A 21 -6.47 51.02 19.69
C THR A 21 -5.76 49.68 19.54
N VAL A 22 -4.48 49.74 19.21
CA VAL A 22 -3.55 48.61 19.40
C VAL A 22 -2.79 48.94 20.68
N ASN A 23 -2.96 48.10 21.70
CA ASN A 23 -2.20 48.22 22.95
C ASN A 23 -0.95 47.35 22.85
N CYS A 24 0.21 47.95 23.08
CA CYS A 24 1.49 47.26 23.12
C CYS A 24 1.96 47.14 24.55
N ASP A 25 1.89 45.97 25.14
CA ASP A 25 2.38 45.67 26.48
C ASP A 25 3.55 44.69 26.44
N TYR A 26 4.53 44.92 27.30
CA TYR A 26 5.64 43.96 27.48
C TYR A 26 5.17 42.83 28.37
N GLN A 27 4.96 41.64 27.77
CA GLN A 27 4.66 40.43 28.55
C GLN A 27 5.84 39.46 28.51
N TYR A 28 6.32 39.14 29.69
CA TYR A 28 7.15 37.96 29.94
C TYR A 28 6.20 36.77 30.07
N ASN A 29 5.97 36.02 29.00
CA ASN A 29 5.09 34.86 29.07
C ASN A 29 5.89 33.56 29.04
N ASN A 30 6.16 33.03 30.25
CA ASN A 30 6.79 31.73 30.42
C ASN A 30 5.83 30.54 30.24
N ASN A 31 4.53 30.74 29.95
CA ASN A 31 3.57 29.63 29.95
C ASN A 31 2.30 29.92 29.13
N PHE A 32 2.36 29.81 27.83
CA PHE A 32 1.14 29.46 27.08
C PHE A 32 1.46 28.89 25.69
N TRP A 33 1.03 27.69 25.37
CA TRP A 33 1.12 26.98 24.08
C TRP A 33 2.49 26.40 23.67
N MET A 34 3.54 26.54 24.49
CA MET A 34 4.92 26.21 24.09
C MET A 34 5.46 24.88 24.63
N THR A 35 4.70 23.82 24.74
CA THR A 35 5.30 22.50 24.96
C THR A 35 6.07 21.99 23.73
N SER A 36 5.84 22.61 22.56
CA SER A 36 6.61 22.34 21.32
C SER A 36 7.73 23.35 21.05
N TYR A 37 7.88 24.43 21.88
CA TYR A 37 8.78 25.54 21.58
C TYR A 37 9.90 25.71 22.62
N GLN A 38 10.46 24.63 23.11
CA GLN A 38 11.48 24.64 24.19
C GLN A 38 12.78 25.41 23.89
N ASN A 39 12.94 26.05 22.74
CA ASN A 39 14.18 26.74 22.35
C ASN A 39 14.04 28.24 22.05
N MET A 40 12.94 28.91 22.44
CA MET A 40 12.87 30.37 22.28
C MET A 40 13.19 31.10 23.58
N ASN A 41 14.46 31.43 23.75
CA ASN A 41 14.97 32.25 24.88
C ASN A 41 14.82 33.75 24.65
N ASP A 42 13.99 34.22 23.71
CA ASP A 42 13.85 35.65 23.41
C ASP A 42 12.54 36.24 23.92
N SER A 43 12.69 37.21 24.81
CA SER A 43 11.59 38.07 25.25
C SER A 43 11.19 39.05 24.13
N GLY A 44 10.09 38.73 23.43
CA GLY A 44 9.55 39.61 22.39
C GLY A 44 8.66 40.71 22.94
N TYR A 45 8.74 41.91 22.37
CA TYR A 45 7.80 43.00 22.65
C TYR A 45 6.51 42.74 21.84
N THR A 46 5.37 42.61 22.54
CA THR A 46 4.10 42.16 21.99
C THR A 46 3.09 43.28 21.87
N CYS A 47 2.34 43.32 20.77
CA CYS A 47 1.16 44.15 20.64
C CYS A 47 -0.10 43.28 20.49
N SER A 48 -1.11 43.56 21.29
CA SER A 48 -2.43 42.94 21.16
C SER A 48 -3.33 43.80 20.28
N LEU A 49 -3.94 43.17 19.27
CA LEU A 49 -4.94 43.83 18.42
C LEU A 49 -6.31 43.75 19.11
N ILE A 50 -6.90 44.88 19.42
CA ILE A 50 -8.27 45.00 19.92
C ILE A 50 -9.03 45.87 18.93
N THR A 51 -9.83 45.26 18.04
CA THR A 51 -10.60 46.02 17.05
C THR A 51 -12.06 45.63 17.13
N ARG A 52 -12.98 46.57 17.28
CA ARG A 52 -14.42 46.28 17.25
C ARG A 52 -14.98 46.16 15.85
N GLU A 53 -14.40 46.82 14.85
CA GLU A 53 -14.61 46.68 13.40
C GLU A 53 -13.54 47.45 12.64
N LEU A 54 -12.79 46.78 11.73
CA LEU A 54 -11.95 47.45 10.73
C LEU A 54 -12.73 47.45 9.41
N SER A 55 -13.37 48.54 9.04
CA SER A 55 -13.92 48.74 7.72
C SER A 55 -12.81 48.88 6.67
N PHE A 56 -13.08 48.50 5.45
CA PHE A 56 -12.21 48.36 4.28
C PHE A 56 -11.23 49.52 3.95
N PHE A 57 -11.33 50.67 4.61
CA PHE A 57 -10.59 51.90 4.24
C PHE A 57 -9.88 52.61 5.38
N GLN A 58 -9.82 52.07 6.58
CA GLN A 58 -9.14 52.80 7.65
C GLN A 58 -7.70 52.37 7.81
N LYS A 59 -6.76 53.21 7.31
CA LYS A 59 -5.33 53.13 7.59
C LYS A 59 -5.11 53.07 9.10
N LEU A 60 -4.30 52.09 9.56
CA LEU A 60 -3.79 51.98 10.91
C LEU A 60 -2.94 53.23 11.25
N SER A 61 -3.56 54.39 11.43
CA SER A 61 -2.86 55.66 11.50
C SER A 61 -2.52 56.13 12.93
N ARG A 62 -3.04 55.47 13.97
CA ARG A 62 -2.77 55.88 15.37
C ARG A 62 -2.60 54.66 16.28
N PHE A 63 -1.34 54.28 16.48
CA PHE A 63 -0.94 53.47 17.62
C PHE A 63 -0.60 54.36 18.78
N ARG A 64 -1.21 54.16 19.94
CA ARG A 64 -0.87 54.85 21.18
C ARG A 64 -0.45 53.82 22.21
N ASN A 65 0.41 54.24 23.15
CA ASN A 65 0.86 53.51 24.33
C ASN A 65 2.02 52.52 24.10
N HIS A 66 3.06 52.94 23.35
CA HIS A 66 4.34 52.24 23.49
C HIS A 66 4.90 52.44 24.90
N LYS A 67 5.52 51.41 25.47
CA LYS A 67 6.32 51.51 26.68
C LYS A 67 7.42 52.56 26.47
N ALA A 68 7.76 53.35 27.50
CA ALA A 68 8.79 54.37 27.41
C ALA A 68 10.08 53.83 26.76
N GLY A 69 10.56 54.51 25.71
CA GLY A 69 11.75 54.10 24.95
C GLY A 69 11.55 53.04 23.86
N ARG A 70 10.31 52.60 23.59
CA ARG A 70 9.99 51.65 22.52
C ARG A 70 9.24 52.35 21.38
N ASN A 71 9.36 51.79 20.19
CA ASN A 71 8.70 52.26 18.97
C ASN A 71 8.15 51.11 18.15
N ASP A 72 7.52 51.40 17.02
CA ASP A 72 6.90 50.42 16.12
C ASP A 72 7.89 49.35 15.61
N ALA A 73 9.16 49.72 15.45
CA ALA A 73 10.18 48.76 14.99
C ALA A 73 10.62 47.74 16.05
N ASP A 74 10.32 48.01 17.33
CA ASP A 74 10.62 47.09 18.44
C ASP A 74 9.56 45.98 18.58
N VAL A 75 8.40 46.13 17.92
CA VAL A 75 7.32 45.14 17.99
C VAL A 75 7.71 43.88 17.20
N LYS A 76 7.79 42.77 17.88
CA LYS A 76 8.11 41.46 17.30
C LYS A 76 6.89 40.56 17.14
N TRP A 77 5.87 40.72 17.97
CA TRP A 77 4.70 39.86 18.03
C TRP A 77 3.42 40.67 17.93
N ILE A 78 2.49 40.21 17.07
CA ILE A 78 1.11 40.69 17.05
C ILE A 78 0.22 39.49 17.37
N ILE A 79 -0.67 39.65 18.34
CA ILE A 79 -1.60 38.61 18.76
C ILE A 79 -3.02 39.19 18.76
N ASN A 80 -3.94 38.48 18.11
CA ASN A 80 -5.35 38.83 18.14
C ASN A 80 -5.93 38.58 19.53
N TYR A 81 -6.62 39.56 20.05
CA TYR A 81 -7.35 39.40 21.32
C TYR A 81 -8.82 39.07 21.01
N LYS A 82 -9.46 38.27 21.87
CA LYS A 82 -10.87 37.87 21.72
C LYS A 82 -11.78 39.06 21.30
N GLU A 83 -12.63 38.82 20.30
CA GLU A 83 -13.62 39.75 19.75
C GLU A 83 -13.09 40.79 18.74
N SER A 84 -11.84 40.73 18.32
CA SER A 84 -11.37 41.58 17.23
C SER A 84 -11.89 41.08 15.87
N LYS A 85 -12.47 41.99 15.08
CA LYS A 85 -12.95 41.70 13.75
C LYS A 85 -12.10 42.40 12.71
N MET A 86 -11.51 41.63 11.80
CA MET A 86 -10.67 42.13 10.73
C MET A 86 -11.08 41.49 9.41
N LYS A 87 -11.81 42.18 8.57
CA LYS A 87 -12.29 41.59 7.30
C LYS A 87 -11.19 41.27 6.30
N THR A 88 -10.13 42.09 6.29
CA THR A 88 -9.01 41.94 5.36
C THR A 88 -7.67 42.08 6.06
N PHE A 89 -6.76 41.16 5.81
CA PHE A 89 -5.37 41.30 6.26
C PHE A 89 -4.58 42.14 5.25
N SER A 90 -4.25 43.35 5.62
CA SER A 90 -3.59 44.31 4.72
C SER A 90 -2.11 44.50 5.02
N SER A 91 -1.36 44.99 4.04
CA SER A 91 0.08 45.31 4.15
C SER A 91 0.39 46.39 5.20
N SER A 92 -0.60 47.14 5.67
CA SER A 92 -0.44 48.20 6.68
C SER A 92 0.17 47.67 7.98
N ILE A 93 -0.09 46.42 8.37
CA ILE A 93 0.48 45.81 9.59
C ILE A 93 1.99 45.65 9.43
N CYS A 94 2.46 45.04 8.36
CA CYS A 94 3.87 44.81 8.09
C CYS A 94 4.65 46.11 7.76
N HIS A 95 3.98 47.13 7.22
CA HIS A 95 4.57 48.46 7.06
C HIS A 95 4.79 49.15 8.41
N LYS A 96 3.84 49.00 9.30
CA LYS A 96 3.91 49.60 10.63
C LYS A 96 4.92 48.91 11.53
N PHE A 97 4.97 47.56 11.46
CA PHE A 97 5.80 46.71 12.30
C PHE A 97 6.74 45.82 11.47
N PRO A 98 7.84 46.40 10.93
CA PRO A 98 8.67 45.69 9.95
C PRO A 98 9.48 44.53 10.53
N ASN A 99 9.65 44.46 11.85
CA ASN A 99 10.46 43.45 12.53
C ASN A 99 9.63 42.30 13.15
N LEU A 100 8.39 42.13 12.71
CA LEU A 100 7.54 41.04 13.20
C LEU A 100 8.15 39.67 12.95
N GLU A 101 8.15 38.87 14.00
CA GLU A 101 8.52 37.45 13.98
C GLU A 101 7.29 36.55 14.13
N ILE A 102 6.24 37.01 14.82
CA ILE A 102 4.99 36.28 15.05
C ILE A 102 3.80 37.15 14.66
N ILE A 103 2.92 36.62 13.85
CA ILE A 103 1.59 37.15 13.56
C ILE A 103 0.57 36.07 13.89
N ASP A 104 -0.21 36.28 14.93
CA ASP A 104 -1.35 35.47 15.31
C ASP A 104 -2.63 36.30 15.19
N ILE A 105 -3.37 36.07 14.12
CA ILE A 105 -4.65 36.71 13.81
C ILE A 105 -5.73 35.64 13.66
N GLY A 106 -5.68 34.64 14.54
CA GLY A 106 -6.69 33.58 14.58
C GLY A 106 -8.03 34.09 15.09
N GLY A 107 -9.14 33.66 14.51
CA GLY A 107 -10.49 33.99 14.96
C GLY A 107 -10.90 35.45 14.79
N ALA A 108 -10.36 36.16 13.80
CA ALA A 108 -10.64 37.56 13.52
C ALA A 108 -11.78 37.81 12.51
N GLU A 109 -12.54 36.79 12.15
CA GLU A 109 -13.59 36.84 11.10
C GLU A 109 -13.05 37.36 9.75
N MET A 110 -11.81 37.01 9.41
CA MET A 110 -11.12 37.50 8.21
C MET A 110 -11.64 36.79 6.97
N GLU A 111 -12.02 37.55 5.96
CA GLU A 111 -12.56 37.07 4.69
C GLU A 111 -11.47 37.00 3.59
N SER A 112 -10.48 37.90 3.62
CA SER A 112 -9.48 38.06 2.57
C SER A 112 -8.09 38.50 3.10
N ILE A 113 -7.08 38.29 2.24
CA ILE A 113 -5.70 38.71 2.48
C ILE A 113 -5.24 39.50 1.25
N ASP A 114 -4.69 40.69 1.44
CA ASP A 114 -4.11 41.50 0.35
C ASP A 114 -2.87 40.78 -0.24
N ASP A 115 -2.61 40.93 -1.53
CA ASP A 115 -1.48 40.28 -2.24
C ASP A 115 -0.11 40.62 -1.63
N ASP A 116 0.04 41.83 -1.11
CA ASP A 116 1.28 42.32 -0.52
C ASP A 116 1.29 42.35 1.02
N ALA A 117 0.27 41.73 1.66
CA ALA A 117 0.05 41.80 3.12
C ALA A 117 1.31 41.53 3.97
N LEU A 118 2.15 40.59 3.52
CA LEU A 118 3.36 40.17 4.24
C LEU A 118 4.68 40.69 3.63
N SER A 119 4.62 41.54 2.60
CA SER A 119 5.80 41.96 1.82
C SER A 119 6.93 42.60 2.66
N ASN A 120 6.59 43.25 3.74
CA ASN A 120 7.53 43.94 4.65
C ASN A 120 7.87 43.17 5.93
N CYS A 121 7.22 42.03 6.20
CA CYS A 121 7.48 41.18 7.38
C CYS A 121 8.59 40.14 7.10
N LYS A 122 9.79 40.57 6.74
CA LYS A 122 10.91 39.70 6.30
C LYS A 122 11.47 38.77 7.39
N ASN A 123 11.17 39.06 8.67
CA ASN A 123 11.63 38.28 9.82
C ASN A 123 10.59 37.31 10.35
N LEU A 124 9.45 37.17 9.66
CA LEU A 124 8.33 36.33 10.09
C LEU A 124 8.73 34.85 10.17
N LYS A 125 8.48 34.26 11.34
CA LYS A 125 8.72 32.87 11.67
C LYS A 125 7.41 32.11 11.90
N PHE A 126 6.38 32.79 12.43
CA PHE A 126 5.08 32.20 12.78
C PHE A 126 3.97 33.03 12.15
N LEU A 127 3.13 32.39 11.38
CA LEU A 127 1.93 32.99 10.80
C LEU A 127 0.72 32.11 11.13
N MET A 128 -0.16 32.64 11.98
CA MET A 128 -1.37 31.95 12.42
C MET A 128 -2.59 32.74 11.94
N LEU A 129 -3.33 32.16 11.00
CA LEU A 129 -4.54 32.70 10.37
C LEU A 129 -5.73 31.77 10.55
N ASN A 130 -5.63 30.85 11.52
CA ASN A 130 -6.64 29.82 11.75
C ASN A 130 -7.96 30.39 12.29
N GLY A 131 -9.06 29.69 12.00
CA GLY A 131 -10.38 30.05 12.52
C GLY A 131 -10.96 31.35 11.93
N ASN A 132 -10.68 31.63 10.68
CA ASN A 132 -11.20 32.77 9.94
C ASN A 132 -12.17 32.30 8.82
N GLU A 133 -12.55 33.21 7.91
CA GLU A 133 -13.43 32.95 6.78
C GLU A 133 -12.68 33.09 5.43
N ILE A 134 -11.37 32.86 5.41
CA ILE A 134 -10.50 33.05 4.26
C ILE A 134 -10.84 31.99 3.20
N ARG A 135 -11.09 32.47 1.96
CA ARG A 135 -11.47 31.62 0.82
C ARG A 135 -10.31 31.33 -0.11
N GLU A 136 -9.34 32.21 -0.18
CA GLU A 136 -8.17 32.08 -1.04
C GLU A 136 -6.91 32.66 -0.38
N VAL A 137 -5.77 32.12 -0.76
CA VAL A 137 -4.45 32.63 -0.37
C VAL A 137 -3.81 33.25 -1.60
N PRO A 138 -3.37 34.51 -1.56
CA PRO A 138 -2.65 35.12 -2.68
C PRO A 138 -1.42 34.31 -3.09
N GLU A 139 -1.21 34.14 -4.39
CA GLU A 139 -0.14 33.27 -4.94
C GLU A 139 1.25 33.62 -4.40
N TYR A 140 1.55 34.91 -4.24
CA TYR A 140 2.87 35.38 -3.83
C TYR A 140 2.93 35.90 -2.39
N LEU A 141 1.89 35.63 -1.59
CA LEU A 141 1.76 36.12 -0.20
C LEU A 141 3.03 35.88 0.62
N LEU A 142 3.59 34.69 0.56
CA LEU A 142 4.73 34.29 1.39
C LEU A 142 6.09 34.56 0.75
N THR A 143 6.17 35.09 -0.46
CA THR A 143 7.40 35.17 -1.27
C THR A 143 8.60 35.75 -0.52
N ARG A 144 8.39 36.76 0.33
CA ARG A 144 9.46 37.46 1.07
C ARG A 144 9.72 36.90 2.48
N ASN A 145 8.99 35.87 2.90
CA ASN A 145 9.04 35.34 4.27
C ASN A 145 9.84 34.03 4.31
N SER A 146 11.12 34.05 3.91
CA SER A 146 11.97 32.85 3.82
C SER A 146 12.32 32.21 5.17
N LYS A 147 12.07 32.92 6.29
CA LYS A 147 12.32 32.43 7.66
C LYS A 147 11.12 31.77 8.30
N LEU A 148 9.99 31.60 7.54
CA LEU A 148 8.76 31.03 8.06
C LEU A 148 8.98 29.57 8.45
N ILE A 149 8.61 29.25 9.71
CA ILE A 149 8.77 27.94 10.33
C ILE A 149 7.39 27.28 10.54
N TYR A 150 6.38 28.09 10.91
CA TYR A 150 5.02 27.61 11.21
C TYR A 150 4.00 28.41 10.41
N PHE A 151 3.15 27.69 9.68
CA PHE A 151 2.03 28.30 8.96
C PHE A 151 0.74 27.56 9.27
N TRP A 152 -0.17 28.22 9.99
CA TRP A 152 -1.47 27.68 10.37
C TRP A 152 -2.58 28.49 9.71
N ILE A 153 -3.32 27.85 8.82
CA ILE A 153 -4.49 28.44 8.13
C ILE A 153 -5.67 27.46 8.16
N ASN A 154 -5.66 26.60 9.17
CA ASN A 154 -6.74 25.65 9.43
C ASN A 154 -8.03 26.36 9.89
N ASN A 155 -9.19 25.65 9.79
CA ASN A 155 -10.51 26.21 10.10
C ASN A 155 -10.80 27.49 9.31
N ASN A 156 -10.73 27.42 7.99
CA ASN A 156 -11.06 28.46 7.01
C ASN A 156 -11.96 27.89 5.91
N GLN A 157 -12.12 28.60 4.80
CA GLN A 157 -12.98 28.22 3.67
C GLN A 157 -12.18 28.01 2.37
N LEU A 158 -10.90 27.60 2.48
CA LEU A 158 -10.03 27.40 1.32
C LEU A 158 -10.49 26.22 0.49
N THR A 159 -10.61 26.40 -0.84
CA THR A 159 -10.95 25.34 -1.80
C THR A 159 -9.74 24.76 -2.52
N THR A 160 -8.66 25.54 -2.62
CA THR A 160 -7.38 25.16 -3.21
C THR A 160 -6.23 25.98 -2.62
N LEU A 161 -5.01 25.69 -3.03
CA LEU A 161 -3.82 26.47 -2.74
C LEU A 161 -3.13 26.87 -4.06
N PRO A 162 -2.59 28.08 -4.18
CA PRO A 162 -1.83 28.49 -5.36
C PRO A 162 -0.52 27.71 -5.48
N GLU A 163 -0.12 27.37 -6.69
CA GLU A 163 1.05 26.50 -6.94
C GLU A 163 2.36 27.05 -6.34
N ASN A 164 2.53 28.38 -6.34
CA ASN A 164 3.78 29.02 -5.96
C ASN A 164 3.82 29.54 -4.52
N VAL A 165 2.77 29.31 -3.72
CA VAL A 165 2.65 29.89 -2.37
C VAL A 165 3.80 29.47 -1.44
N PHE A 166 4.37 28.26 -1.59
CA PHE A 166 5.46 27.77 -0.76
C PHE A 166 6.84 27.83 -1.42
N ILE A 167 7.01 28.61 -2.49
CA ILE A 167 8.34 28.82 -3.07
C ILE A 167 9.31 29.38 -2.02
N ASN A 168 10.52 28.78 -1.93
CA ASN A 168 11.58 29.17 -0.97
C ASN A 168 11.20 29.05 0.52
N LYS A 169 10.27 28.17 0.89
CA LYS A 169 9.90 27.91 2.29
C LYS A 169 10.65 26.72 2.90
N LYS A 170 11.96 26.69 2.70
CA LYS A 170 12.83 25.57 3.15
C LYS A 170 12.90 25.42 4.67
N GLU A 171 12.56 26.45 5.43
CA GLU A 171 12.59 26.46 6.90
C GLU A 171 11.24 26.01 7.52
N LEU A 172 10.20 25.80 6.69
CA LEU A 172 8.87 25.42 7.20
C LEU A 172 8.93 24.02 7.82
N VAL A 173 8.48 23.92 9.07
CA VAL A 173 8.46 22.70 9.89
C VAL A 173 7.04 22.18 10.06
N GLU A 174 6.06 23.07 10.17
CA GLU A 174 4.67 22.69 10.40
C GLU A 174 3.73 23.47 9.49
N LEU A 175 2.82 22.74 8.85
CA LEU A 175 1.79 23.28 7.96
C LEU A 175 0.44 22.69 8.33
N LEU A 176 -0.47 23.54 8.87
CA LEU A 176 -1.83 23.15 9.22
C LEU A 176 -2.83 23.74 8.24
N LEU A 177 -3.48 22.85 7.47
CA LEU A 177 -4.49 23.15 6.45
C LEU A 177 -5.83 22.46 6.75
N ASN A 178 -5.94 21.83 7.92
CA ASN A 178 -7.12 21.06 8.30
C ASN A 178 -8.37 21.92 8.48
N ASN A 179 -9.54 21.28 8.34
CA ASN A 179 -10.85 21.94 8.43
C ASN A 179 -10.98 23.11 7.45
N ASN A 180 -10.79 22.82 6.17
CA ASN A 180 -11.06 23.67 5.02
C ASN A 180 -11.97 22.94 4.03
N GLN A 181 -12.08 23.41 2.80
CA GLN A 181 -12.86 22.81 1.71
C GLN A 181 -11.95 22.42 0.53
N ILE A 182 -10.67 22.11 0.82
CA ILE A 182 -9.65 21.85 -0.20
C ILE A 182 -10.01 20.55 -0.93
N ASN A 183 -10.31 20.68 -2.23
CA ASN A 183 -10.59 19.56 -3.11
C ASN A 183 -9.50 19.33 -4.16
N PHE A 184 -8.59 20.29 -4.34
CA PHE A 184 -7.47 20.21 -5.25
C PHE A 184 -6.20 20.81 -4.63
N ILE A 185 -5.08 20.09 -4.80
CA ILE A 185 -3.72 20.52 -4.41
C ILE A 185 -2.80 20.35 -5.62
N PRO A 186 -2.08 21.40 -6.07
CA PRO A 186 -1.10 21.29 -7.16
C PRO A 186 -0.01 20.26 -6.85
N SER A 187 0.44 19.51 -7.86
CA SER A 187 1.34 18.36 -7.67
C SER A 187 2.70 18.70 -7.04
N SER A 188 3.26 19.86 -7.37
CA SER A 188 4.63 20.25 -6.95
C SER A 188 4.68 21.16 -5.73
N ILE A 189 3.53 21.51 -5.15
CA ILE A 189 3.38 22.59 -4.17
C ILE A 189 4.27 22.44 -2.92
N PHE A 190 4.45 21.21 -2.42
CA PHE A 190 5.24 20.96 -1.19
C PHE A 190 6.71 20.62 -1.47
N ARG A 191 7.14 20.58 -2.72
CA ARG A 191 8.47 20.06 -3.13
C ARG A 191 9.64 20.74 -2.44
N GLN A 192 9.51 22.01 -2.07
CA GLN A 192 10.59 22.79 -1.43
C GLN A 192 10.54 22.76 0.10
N LEU A 193 9.56 22.11 0.71
CA LEU A 193 9.38 22.06 2.16
C LEU A 193 10.26 21.00 2.82
N VAL A 194 11.56 21.05 2.54
CA VAL A 194 12.52 19.99 2.90
C VAL A 194 12.71 19.77 4.41
N LYS A 195 12.31 20.73 5.26
CA LYS A 195 12.33 20.62 6.74
C LYS A 195 10.96 20.29 7.33
N LEU A 196 9.93 20.11 6.51
CA LEU A 196 8.57 19.87 7.03
C LEU A 196 8.54 18.56 7.82
N GLU A 197 8.09 18.66 9.07
CA GLU A 197 7.91 17.53 9.99
C GLU A 197 6.44 17.16 10.18
N MET A 198 5.53 18.12 10.05
CA MET A 198 4.09 17.91 10.19
C MET A 198 3.31 18.55 9.05
N LEU A 199 2.47 17.74 8.39
CA LEU A 199 1.49 18.17 7.40
C LEU A 199 0.12 17.68 7.81
N ASN A 200 -0.79 18.62 8.11
CA ASN A 200 -2.16 18.30 8.46
C ASN A 200 -3.14 18.80 7.38
N LEU A 201 -3.82 17.86 6.70
CA LEU A 201 -4.83 18.07 5.68
C LEU A 201 -6.20 17.48 6.09
N ASP A 202 -6.42 17.28 7.40
CA ASP A 202 -7.66 16.68 7.90
C ASP A 202 -8.90 17.49 7.55
N ASN A 203 -10.03 16.78 7.42
CA ASN A 203 -11.34 17.39 7.22
C ASN A 203 -11.34 18.40 6.06
N ASN A 204 -10.95 17.91 4.88
CA ASN A 204 -11.01 18.58 3.60
C ASN A 204 -11.87 17.76 2.62
N GLU A 205 -11.84 18.09 1.33
CA GLU A 205 -12.66 17.44 0.31
C GLU A 205 -11.81 16.68 -0.73
N LEU A 206 -10.62 16.23 -0.34
CA LEU A 206 -9.70 15.51 -1.22
C LEU A 206 -10.27 14.14 -1.60
N GLN A 207 -10.37 13.84 -2.91
CA GLN A 207 -10.88 12.57 -3.42
C GLN A 207 -9.77 11.58 -3.78
N SER A 208 -8.56 12.06 -3.99
CA SER A 208 -7.38 11.25 -4.33
C SER A 208 -6.12 11.82 -3.71
N ILE A 209 -5.08 10.98 -3.62
CA ILE A 209 -3.74 11.37 -3.17
C ILE A 209 -2.84 11.39 -4.39
N ASN A 210 -2.06 12.47 -4.55
CA ASN A 210 -1.03 12.52 -5.58
C ASN A 210 0.34 12.21 -4.95
N PRO A 211 1.06 11.16 -5.37
CA PRO A 211 2.39 10.82 -4.84
C PRO A 211 3.42 11.97 -4.97
N GLU A 212 3.26 12.84 -5.98
CA GLU A 212 4.14 13.98 -6.19
C GLU A 212 4.09 15.03 -5.07
N TRP A 213 3.00 15.06 -4.27
CA TRP A 213 2.92 15.94 -3.08
C TRP A 213 4.03 15.65 -2.07
N PHE A 214 4.52 14.42 -2.03
CA PHE A 214 5.46 13.97 -1.01
C PHE A 214 6.93 14.04 -1.46
N VAL A 215 7.18 14.34 -2.73
CA VAL A 215 8.54 14.52 -3.24
C VAL A 215 9.19 15.73 -2.56
N GLY A 216 10.32 15.50 -1.87
CA GLY A 216 11.03 16.52 -1.08
C GLY A 216 10.69 16.55 0.41
N LEU A 217 9.64 15.84 0.89
CA LEU A 217 9.23 15.79 2.29
C LEU A 217 9.96 14.70 3.10
N GLN A 218 11.27 14.59 2.93
CA GLN A 218 12.07 13.51 3.55
C GLN A 218 12.10 13.55 5.08
N ASN A 219 11.83 14.72 5.70
CA ASN A 219 11.83 14.90 7.14
C ASN A 219 10.43 14.80 7.76
N LEU A 220 9.41 14.50 6.96
CA LEU A 220 8.03 14.43 7.45
C LEU A 220 7.89 13.26 8.45
N LYS A 221 7.40 13.56 9.64
CA LYS A 221 7.15 12.63 10.74
C LYS A 221 5.67 12.33 10.92
N LEU A 222 4.82 13.30 10.65
CA LEU A 222 3.38 13.18 10.77
C LEU A 222 2.68 13.66 9.49
N LEU A 223 1.89 12.78 8.90
CA LEU A 223 0.97 13.09 7.81
C LEU A 223 -0.45 12.74 8.24
N SER A 224 -1.34 13.73 8.21
CA SER A 224 -2.75 13.51 8.48
C SER A 224 -3.60 13.90 7.27
N LEU A 225 -4.41 12.93 6.81
CA LEU A 225 -5.39 13.02 5.72
C LEU A 225 -6.76 12.54 6.19
N ASN A 226 -6.99 12.53 7.49
CA ASN A 226 -8.22 12.09 8.12
C ASN A 226 -9.43 12.92 7.67
N GLY A 227 -10.61 12.31 7.54
CA GLY A 227 -11.85 13.04 7.27
C GLY A 227 -11.89 13.68 5.87
N ASN A 228 -11.34 13.00 4.88
CA ASN A 228 -11.43 13.38 3.47
C ASN A 228 -12.38 12.45 2.69
N GLN A 229 -12.33 12.48 1.38
CA GLN A 229 -13.17 11.65 0.49
C GLN A 229 -12.32 10.67 -0.35
N ILE A 230 -11.13 10.29 0.14
CA ILE A 230 -10.16 9.47 -0.57
C ILE A 230 -10.72 8.06 -0.77
N VAL A 231 -10.71 7.59 -2.02
CA VAL A 231 -11.28 6.28 -2.41
C VAL A 231 -10.20 5.20 -2.52
N GLU A 232 -8.99 5.58 -2.93
CA GLU A 232 -7.87 4.65 -3.10
C GLU A 232 -6.53 5.30 -2.74
N ILE A 233 -5.54 4.46 -2.42
CA ILE A 233 -4.16 4.85 -2.21
C ILE A 233 -3.38 4.43 -3.46
N PRO A 234 -2.71 5.34 -4.19
CA PRO A 234 -1.87 4.98 -5.33
C PRO A 234 -0.72 4.04 -4.94
N SER A 235 -0.27 3.21 -5.88
CA SER A 235 0.93 2.38 -5.73
C SER A 235 2.13 3.22 -5.31
N LYS A 236 2.88 2.74 -4.29
CA LYS A 236 4.10 3.40 -3.76
C LYS A 236 3.89 4.87 -3.38
N CYS A 237 2.65 5.24 -3.03
CA CYS A 237 2.24 6.62 -2.78
C CYS A 237 3.15 7.37 -1.80
N PHE A 238 3.56 6.70 -0.73
CA PHE A 238 4.32 7.30 0.36
C PHE A 238 5.83 6.98 0.31
N ALA A 239 6.35 6.48 -0.81
CA ALA A 239 7.72 5.97 -0.92
C ALA A 239 8.82 7.02 -0.61
N ALA A 240 8.51 8.31 -0.75
CA ALA A 240 9.41 9.41 -0.41
C ALA A 240 9.49 9.69 1.11
N LEU A 241 8.51 9.25 1.91
CA LEU A 241 8.33 9.62 3.31
C LEU A 241 9.07 8.67 4.28
N LYS A 242 10.35 8.48 4.09
CA LYS A 242 11.16 7.49 4.82
C LYS A 242 11.21 7.67 6.34
N ASN A 243 11.00 8.90 6.83
CA ASN A 243 11.04 9.23 8.26
C ASN A 243 9.63 9.38 8.86
N LEU A 244 8.58 8.99 8.13
CA LEU A 244 7.21 9.09 8.64
C LEU A 244 7.01 8.13 9.82
N GLU A 245 6.53 8.68 10.92
CA GLU A 245 6.24 7.96 12.17
C GLU A 245 4.73 7.72 12.35
N LYS A 246 3.90 8.66 11.86
CA LYS A 246 2.44 8.62 12.03
C LYS A 246 1.73 8.94 10.72
N LEU A 247 0.81 8.05 10.32
CA LEU A 247 -0.03 8.22 9.13
C LEU A 247 -1.50 8.03 9.50
N TRP A 248 -2.28 9.07 9.31
CA TRP A 248 -3.72 9.05 9.58
C TRP A 248 -4.50 9.18 8.27
N LEU A 249 -5.24 8.12 7.93
CA LEU A 249 -6.09 7.98 6.74
C LEU A 249 -7.53 7.62 7.13
N ASN A 250 -7.86 7.73 8.40
CA ASN A 250 -9.18 7.39 8.92
C ASN A 250 -10.28 8.34 8.44
N LYS A 251 -11.55 7.90 8.52
CA LYS A 251 -12.73 8.67 8.04
C LYS A 251 -12.58 9.10 6.58
N ASN A 252 -12.24 8.15 5.72
CA ASN A 252 -12.19 8.27 4.27
C ASN A 252 -13.15 7.26 3.61
N ARG A 253 -13.01 7.00 2.31
CA ARG A 253 -13.83 6.05 1.55
C ARG A 253 -12.97 4.96 0.91
N ILE A 254 -11.85 4.59 1.54
CA ILE A 254 -10.89 3.62 1.01
C ILE A 254 -11.53 2.23 1.03
N LYS A 255 -11.60 1.58 -0.14
CA LYS A 255 -12.24 0.28 -0.33
C LYS A 255 -11.26 -0.87 -0.40
N THR A 256 -10.09 -0.63 -0.96
CA THR A 256 -9.07 -1.65 -1.21
C THR A 256 -7.68 -1.14 -0.89
N LEU A 257 -6.81 -2.05 -0.48
CA LEU A 257 -5.38 -1.81 -0.32
C LEU A 257 -4.62 -2.69 -1.32
N LYS A 258 -3.45 -2.22 -1.75
CA LYS A 258 -2.48 -2.96 -2.58
C LYS A 258 -1.24 -3.24 -1.75
N THR A 259 -0.52 -4.30 -2.07
CA THR A 259 0.67 -4.75 -1.31
C THR A 259 1.77 -3.69 -1.16
N ASP A 260 1.85 -2.75 -2.10
CA ASP A 260 2.87 -1.70 -2.13
C ASP A 260 2.40 -0.31 -1.67
N ASN A 261 1.15 -0.17 -1.20
CA ASN A 261 0.61 1.12 -0.77
C ASN A 261 1.45 1.81 0.31
N PHE A 262 2.03 1.02 1.22
CA PHE A 262 2.85 1.53 2.33
C PHE A 262 4.36 1.30 2.12
N GLY A 263 4.78 1.04 0.88
CA GLY A 263 6.19 0.87 0.53
C GLY A 263 7.02 2.09 0.90
N GLY A 264 8.16 1.87 1.59
CA GLY A 264 9.06 2.94 2.03
C GLY A 264 8.82 3.49 3.45
N LEU A 265 7.76 3.04 4.16
CA LEU A 265 7.39 3.52 5.48
C LEU A 265 7.97 2.67 6.64
N GLN A 266 9.26 2.29 6.56
CA GLN A 266 9.88 1.44 7.57
C GLN A 266 9.87 2.03 8.99
N ASN A 267 9.84 3.36 9.13
CA ASN A 267 9.83 4.04 10.42
C ASN A 267 8.42 4.30 10.98
N LEU A 268 7.36 3.88 10.27
CA LEU A 268 5.99 4.12 10.70
C LEU A 268 5.69 3.34 11.99
N GLN A 269 5.19 4.06 13.00
CA GLN A 269 4.82 3.54 14.30
C GLN A 269 3.31 3.42 14.47
N ILE A 270 2.57 4.37 13.92
CA ILE A 270 1.10 4.44 14.04
C ILE A 270 0.48 4.56 12.65
N LEU A 271 -0.40 3.61 12.32
CA LEU A 271 -1.24 3.64 11.12
C LEU A 271 -2.72 3.62 11.50
N SER A 272 -3.45 4.64 11.10
CA SER A 272 -4.89 4.71 11.30
C SER A 272 -5.64 4.66 9.98
N LEU A 273 -6.46 3.62 9.81
CA LEU A 273 -7.34 3.37 8.67
C LEU A 273 -8.80 3.19 9.10
N HIS A 274 -9.13 3.52 10.35
CA HIS A 274 -10.49 3.31 10.88
C HIS A 274 -11.53 4.16 10.14
N THR A 275 -12.78 3.74 10.18
CA THR A 275 -13.89 4.43 9.52
C THR A 275 -13.60 4.63 8.03
N ASN A 276 -13.38 3.53 7.33
CA ASN A 276 -13.24 3.43 5.89
C ASN A 276 -14.21 2.36 5.34
N GLU A 277 -14.03 1.93 4.10
CA GLU A 277 -14.87 0.92 3.46
C GLU A 277 -14.11 -0.37 3.12
N LEU A 278 -13.05 -0.69 3.88
CA LEU A 278 -12.23 -1.88 3.65
C LEU A 278 -13.00 -3.15 3.98
N SER A 279 -13.15 -4.05 2.99
CA SER A 279 -13.77 -5.37 3.18
C SER A 279 -12.73 -6.49 3.36
N ASP A 280 -11.54 -6.29 2.83
CA ASP A 280 -10.36 -7.15 2.96
C ASP A 280 -9.11 -6.35 2.64
N PHE A 281 -7.93 -6.94 2.85
CA PHE A 281 -6.63 -6.42 2.42
C PHE A 281 -5.69 -7.55 2.05
N PRO A 282 -4.79 -7.39 1.06
CA PRO A 282 -3.92 -8.46 0.58
C PRO A 282 -2.89 -8.89 1.64
N ALA A 283 -2.45 -10.14 1.55
CA ALA A 283 -1.31 -10.62 2.32
C ALA A 283 -0.11 -9.70 2.09
N GLY A 284 0.62 -9.42 3.17
CA GLY A 284 1.85 -8.63 3.08
C GLY A 284 1.69 -7.14 2.88
N VAL A 285 0.46 -6.58 2.84
CA VAL A 285 0.25 -5.12 2.68
C VAL A 285 0.98 -4.29 3.75
N PHE A 286 1.13 -4.81 4.96
CA PHE A 286 1.84 -4.13 6.04
C PHE A 286 3.30 -4.56 6.21
N THR A 287 3.83 -5.52 5.43
CA THR A 287 5.19 -6.11 5.63
C THR A 287 6.32 -5.09 5.64
N GLN A 288 6.17 -3.96 4.94
CA GLN A 288 7.16 -2.89 4.94
C GLN A 288 7.18 -2.06 6.24
N LEU A 289 6.15 -2.19 7.09
CA LEU A 289 5.96 -1.38 8.30
C LEU A 289 6.63 -2.04 9.51
N THR A 290 7.93 -2.29 9.43
CA THR A 290 8.68 -3.08 10.43
C THR A 290 8.70 -2.50 11.84
N ASN A 291 8.47 -1.18 12.00
CA ASN A 291 8.42 -0.49 13.29
C ASN A 291 6.99 -0.19 13.77
N LEU A 292 5.97 -0.78 13.11
CA LEU A 292 4.57 -0.52 13.46
C LEU A 292 4.26 -1.01 14.88
N GLN A 293 3.68 -0.14 15.70
CA GLN A 293 3.29 -0.38 17.08
C GLN A 293 1.77 -0.39 17.26
N GLU A 294 1.08 0.48 16.54
CA GLU A 294 -0.38 0.63 16.64
C GLU A 294 -1.01 0.61 15.24
N LEU A 295 -2.04 -0.23 15.08
CA LEU A 295 -2.83 -0.34 13.84
C LEU A 295 -4.32 -0.24 14.18
N SER A 296 -4.98 0.80 13.64
CA SER A 296 -6.43 0.97 13.79
C SER A 296 -7.15 0.68 12.47
N LEU A 297 -7.99 -0.34 12.48
CA LEU A 297 -8.82 -0.80 11.36
C LEU A 297 -10.31 -0.86 11.75
N ASN A 298 -10.67 -0.31 12.92
CA ASN A 298 -12.05 -0.34 13.41
C ASN A 298 -13.01 0.44 12.50
N SER A 299 -14.29 0.11 12.59
CA SER A 299 -15.36 0.73 11.78
C SER A 299 -15.08 0.62 10.27
N ASN A 300 -14.81 -0.60 9.79
CA ASN A 300 -14.67 -0.99 8.39
C ASN A 300 -15.65 -2.12 8.06
N LYS A 301 -15.48 -2.83 6.95
CA LYS A 301 -16.32 -3.95 6.50
C LYS A 301 -15.51 -5.25 6.42
N LEU A 302 -14.48 -5.40 7.26
CA LEU A 302 -13.61 -6.58 7.27
C LEU A 302 -14.39 -7.81 7.69
N THR A 303 -14.25 -8.91 6.94
CA THR A 303 -14.99 -10.16 7.20
C THR A 303 -14.11 -11.27 7.74
N ILE A 304 -12.84 -11.33 7.36
CA ILE A 304 -11.88 -12.36 7.74
C ILE A 304 -10.53 -11.72 8.06
N ILE A 305 -9.87 -12.19 9.13
CA ILE A 305 -8.49 -11.84 9.44
C ILE A 305 -7.62 -13.08 9.34
N HIS A 306 -6.63 -13.04 8.46
CA HIS A 306 -5.78 -14.19 8.14
C HIS A 306 -4.51 -14.23 8.98
N SER A 307 -3.89 -15.42 9.10
CA SER A 307 -2.65 -15.64 9.88
C SER A 307 -1.50 -14.74 9.42
N ASP A 308 -1.42 -14.45 8.13
CA ASP A 308 -0.38 -13.65 7.49
C ASP A 308 -0.60 -12.12 7.56
N SER A 309 -1.69 -11.69 8.20
CA SER A 309 -2.03 -10.27 8.27
C SER A 309 -1.01 -9.44 9.03
N PHE A 310 -0.36 -10.02 10.06
CA PHE A 310 0.58 -9.30 10.94
C PHE A 310 1.89 -10.04 11.20
N ASP A 311 2.25 -11.04 10.39
CA ASP A 311 3.34 -12.00 10.66
C ASP A 311 4.75 -11.41 10.91
N VAL A 312 5.04 -10.23 10.37
CA VAL A 312 6.39 -9.62 10.44
C VAL A 312 6.49 -8.49 11.46
N HIS A 313 5.44 -8.25 12.25
CA HIS A 313 5.34 -7.05 13.10
C HIS A 313 5.68 -7.36 14.57
N SER A 314 6.95 -7.67 14.84
CA SER A 314 7.41 -7.99 16.21
C SER A 314 7.21 -6.86 17.23
N GLN A 315 7.03 -5.61 16.78
CA GLN A 315 6.79 -4.44 17.63
C GLN A 315 5.33 -4.04 17.73
N LEU A 316 4.42 -4.68 16.98
CA LEU A 316 3.00 -4.38 17.01
C LEU A 316 2.42 -4.75 18.38
N THR A 317 1.97 -3.76 19.13
CA THR A 317 1.43 -3.92 20.51
C THR A 317 -0.07 -3.78 20.57
N ALA A 318 -0.67 -2.95 19.70
CA ALA A 318 -2.08 -2.66 19.71
C ALA A 318 -2.72 -2.79 18.32
N VAL A 319 -3.82 -3.53 18.23
CA VAL A 319 -4.65 -3.67 17.03
C VAL A 319 -6.10 -3.43 17.40
N ASP A 320 -6.74 -2.51 16.70
CA ASP A 320 -8.15 -2.19 16.86
C ASP A 320 -8.93 -2.63 15.62
N LEU A 321 -9.83 -3.60 15.80
CA LEU A 321 -10.71 -4.22 14.80
C LEU A 321 -12.19 -4.08 15.18
N GLU A 322 -12.55 -3.22 16.15
CA GLU A 322 -13.93 -3.01 16.56
C GLU A 322 -14.83 -2.59 15.39
N ASP A 323 -16.13 -2.78 15.51
CA ASP A 323 -17.12 -2.33 14.52
C ASP A 323 -16.79 -2.80 13.09
N ASN A 324 -16.53 -4.11 12.90
CA ASN A 324 -16.36 -4.75 11.61
C ASN A 324 -17.36 -5.90 11.42
N GLU A 325 -17.28 -6.60 10.30
CA GLU A 325 -18.11 -7.75 9.98
C GLU A 325 -17.37 -9.08 10.17
N ILE A 326 -16.31 -9.10 11.01
CA ILE A 326 -15.42 -10.24 11.15
C ILE A 326 -16.19 -11.45 11.71
N ASN A 327 -16.24 -12.49 10.88
CA ASN A 327 -16.88 -13.77 11.20
C ASN A 327 -15.86 -14.91 11.37
N ALA A 328 -14.60 -14.70 10.96
CA ALA A 328 -13.53 -15.68 11.08
C ALA A 328 -12.16 -15.01 11.26
N ILE A 329 -11.32 -15.59 12.11
CA ILE A 329 -9.95 -15.14 12.36
C ILE A 329 -9.03 -16.32 12.66
N ASP A 330 -7.82 -16.33 12.11
CA ASP A 330 -6.79 -17.31 12.47
C ASP A 330 -6.14 -16.91 13.80
N PRO A 331 -6.16 -17.76 14.85
CA PRO A 331 -5.47 -17.47 16.09
C PRO A 331 -3.96 -17.27 15.98
N LYS A 332 -3.35 -17.74 14.89
CA LYS A 332 -1.91 -17.55 14.60
C LYS A 332 -1.56 -16.12 14.20
N VAL A 333 -2.55 -15.30 13.86
CA VAL A 333 -2.36 -13.90 13.40
C VAL A 333 -1.50 -13.05 14.34
N ILE A 334 -1.46 -13.38 15.63
CA ILE A 334 -0.67 -12.67 16.65
C ILE A 334 0.57 -13.44 17.11
N ASP A 335 0.91 -14.60 16.54
CA ASP A 335 2.00 -15.45 17.05
C ASP A 335 3.36 -14.73 17.06
N ASN A 336 3.70 -14.06 15.97
CA ASN A 336 4.97 -13.36 15.78
C ASN A 336 4.91 -11.86 16.17
N THR A 337 3.87 -11.42 16.86
CA THR A 337 3.67 -10.03 17.25
C THR A 337 3.87 -9.81 18.75
N ALA A 338 4.04 -8.56 19.17
CA ALA A 338 4.01 -8.14 20.58
C ALA A 338 2.59 -7.74 21.05
N VAL A 339 1.54 -8.09 20.30
CA VAL A 339 0.17 -7.66 20.60
C VAL A 339 -0.24 -8.05 22.00
N SER A 340 -0.52 -7.03 22.79
CA SER A 340 -1.06 -7.10 24.16
C SER A 340 -2.45 -6.45 24.27
N ALA A 341 -2.82 -5.60 23.28
CA ALA A 341 -4.14 -4.98 23.20
C ALA A 341 -4.78 -5.34 21.85
N LEU A 342 -5.82 -6.17 21.86
CA LEU A 342 -6.64 -6.49 20.69
C LEU A 342 -8.09 -6.17 21.01
N LYS A 343 -8.68 -5.24 20.26
CA LYS A 343 -10.08 -4.88 20.37
C LYS A 343 -10.86 -5.45 19.18
N MET A 344 -11.97 -6.13 19.46
CA MET A 344 -12.83 -6.77 18.46
C MET A 344 -14.32 -6.71 18.84
N THR A 345 -14.74 -5.78 19.68
CA THR A 345 -16.15 -5.60 19.98
C THR A 345 -16.96 -5.26 18.73
N ASN A 346 -18.26 -5.58 18.72
CA ASN A 346 -19.15 -5.40 17.57
C ASN A 346 -18.70 -6.12 16.29
N ASN A 347 -18.20 -7.37 16.44
CA ASN A 347 -17.94 -8.28 15.32
C ASN A 347 -18.83 -9.52 15.43
N SER A 348 -18.98 -10.25 14.33
CA SER A 348 -19.90 -11.41 14.26
C SER A 348 -19.39 -12.62 15.04
N CYS A 349 -18.08 -12.81 15.17
CA CYS A 349 -17.53 -14.03 15.74
C CYS A 349 -17.01 -13.90 17.18
N CYS A 350 -16.48 -12.76 17.59
CA CYS A 350 -15.94 -12.55 18.93
C CYS A 350 -16.23 -11.15 19.46
N GLN A 351 -16.42 -11.08 20.76
CA GLN A 351 -16.44 -9.83 21.51
C GLN A 351 -15.19 -9.80 22.38
N LEU A 352 -14.15 -9.12 21.94
CA LEU A 352 -12.86 -9.06 22.62
C LEU A 352 -12.48 -7.62 22.92
N ASP A 353 -12.18 -7.38 24.18
CA ASP A 353 -11.48 -6.21 24.70
C ASP A 353 -10.54 -6.74 25.80
N THR A 354 -9.39 -7.28 25.38
CA THR A 354 -8.48 -7.99 26.30
C THR A 354 -7.06 -7.51 26.15
N GLU A 355 -6.32 -7.51 27.26
CA GLU A 355 -4.97 -6.99 27.41
C GLU A 355 -3.89 -8.08 27.54
N THR A 356 -4.25 -9.37 27.52
CA THR A 356 -3.24 -10.44 27.63
C THR A 356 -3.24 -11.34 26.40
N LYS A 357 -2.04 -11.63 25.87
CA LYS A 357 -1.87 -12.46 24.67
C LYS A 357 -2.47 -13.88 24.83
N SER A 358 -2.46 -14.43 26.04
CA SER A 358 -3.04 -15.76 26.34
C SER A 358 -4.56 -15.75 26.25
N GLU A 359 -5.21 -14.72 26.80
CA GLU A 359 -6.67 -14.55 26.73
C GLU A 359 -7.12 -14.26 25.31
N ILE A 360 -6.39 -13.41 24.59
CA ILE A 360 -6.62 -13.15 23.18
C ILE A 360 -6.63 -14.47 22.41
N LYS A 361 -5.57 -15.30 22.53
CA LYS A 361 -5.49 -16.60 21.83
C LYS A 361 -6.62 -17.55 22.18
N ALA A 362 -6.98 -17.63 23.46
CA ALA A 362 -8.08 -18.50 23.93
C ALA A 362 -9.43 -18.09 23.32
N ASN A 363 -9.67 -16.79 23.20
CA ASN A 363 -10.89 -16.26 22.63
C ASN A 363 -10.92 -16.35 21.10
N LEU A 364 -9.80 -16.09 20.40
CA LEU A 364 -9.71 -16.23 18.94
C LEU A 364 -10.00 -17.66 18.48
N LYS A 365 -9.70 -18.69 19.28
CA LYS A 365 -10.07 -20.08 18.96
C LYS A 365 -11.57 -20.27 18.77
N LYS A 366 -12.41 -19.46 19.39
CA LYS A 366 -13.88 -19.53 19.22
C LYS A 366 -14.30 -19.06 17.82
N CYS A 367 -13.55 -18.12 17.23
CA CYS A 367 -13.77 -17.62 15.87
C CYS A 367 -13.14 -18.49 14.78
N PHE A 368 -12.32 -19.47 15.16
CA PHE A 368 -11.60 -20.32 14.22
C PHE A 368 -12.49 -21.34 13.50
N ASN A 369 -13.61 -21.75 14.11
CA ASN A 369 -14.50 -22.75 13.50
C ASN A 369 -15.06 -22.33 12.13
N ASN A 370 -15.16 -21.03 11.87
CA ASN A 370 -15.60 -20.47 10.60
C ASN A 370 -14.42 -20.03 9.72
N TYR A 371 -13.19 -20.13 10.26
CA TYR A 371 -12.01 -19.69 9.54
C TYR A 371 -11.70 -20.66 8.39
N GLN A 372 -11.63 -20.09 7.20
CA GLN A 372 -11.01 -20.72 6.04
C GLN A 372 -9.74 -19.96 5.73
N PRO A 373 -8.59 -20.65 5.66
CA PRO A 373 -7.35 -20.02 5.23
C PRO A 373 -7.61 -19.24 3.94
N ARG A 374 -6.85 -18.18 3.67
CA ARG A 374 -6.89 -17.50 2.37
C ARG A 374 -6.69 -18.54 1.28
N HIS A 375 -7.77 -19.20 0.93
CA HIS A 375 -7.90 -19.79 -0.38
C HIS A 375 -8.22 -18.60 -1.27
N TYR A 376 -7.38 -18.35 -2.25
CA TYR A 376 -7.70 -17.43 -3.32
C TYR A 376 -9.18 -17.58 -3.64
N GLN A 377 -9.99 -16.56 -3.33
CA GLN A 377 -11.36 -16.48 -3.82
C GLN A 377 -11.32 -16.19 -5.33
N ALA A 378 -10.81 -17.16 -6.11
CA ALA A 378 -11.45 -17.43 -7.36
C ALA A 378 -12.83 -17.95 -7.00
N ASN A 379 -13.83 -17.06 -6.88
CA ASN A 379 -15.22 -17.37 -6.54
C ASN A 379 -15.37 -18.76 -5.91
N ALA A 380 -15.64 -18.91 -4.63
CA ALA A 380 -15.49 -20.08 -3.75
C ALA A 380 -16.09 -21.42 -4.24
N GLU A 381 -16.20 -21.64 -5.53
CA GLU A 381 -16.56 -22.87 -6.19
C GLU A 381 -15.30 -23.55 -6.74
N SER A 382 -14.61 -24.25 -5.82
CA SER A 382 -13.76 -25.41 -6.15
C SER A 382 -12.54 -25.21 -7.06
N CYS A 383 -11.44 -24.59 -6.55
CA CYS A 383 -10.11 -24.85 -7.12
C CYS A 383 -9.54 -26.18 -6.59
N GLY A 384 -8.56 -26.76 -7.32
CA GLY A 384 -7.77 -27.92 -6.88
C GLY A 384 -8.55 -29.23 -6.70
N LYS A 385 -9.76 -29.36 -7.22
CA LYS A 385 -10.55 -30.61 -7.16
C LYS A 385 -10.16 -31.52 -8.30
N GLY A 386 -9.16 -32.35 -8.08
CA GLY A 386 -8.86 -33.51 -8.95
C GLY A 386 -9.56 -34.77 -8.45
N VAL A 387 -9.66 -35.78 -9.31
CA VAL A 387 -10.10 -37.11 -8.88
C VAL A 387 -9.00 -37.72 -8.01
N LYS A 388 -9.31 -38.10 -6.76
CA LYS A 388 -8.33 -38.72 -5.84
C LYS A 388 -7.72 -39.97 -6.52
N ALA A 389 -6.41 -39.95 -6.67
CA ALA A 389 -5.67 -41.14 -7.12
C ALA A 389 -5.57 -42.14 -5.96
N GLN A 390 -6.07 -43.34 -6.14
CA GLN A 390 -5.65 -44.46 -5.31
C GLN A 390 -4.41 -45.10 -5.98
N GLY A 391 -3.25 -44.92 -5.36
CA GLY A 391 -2.00 -45.59 -5.72
C GLY A 391 -0.86 -44.66 -6.05
N THR A 392 0.26 -44.86 -5.37
CA THR A 392 1.60 -44.35 -5.67
C THR A 392 2.12 -44.93 -6.95
N ILE A 393 2.57 -44.09 -7.91
CA ILE A 393 3.14 -44.55 -9.17
C ILE A 393 4.55 -43.98 -9.29
N ILE A 394 5.53 -44.88 -9.36
CA ILE A 394 6.94 -44.59 -9.62
C ILE A 394 7.19 -44.79 -11.12
N GLY A 395 7.82 -43.79 -11.80
CA GLY A 395 8.31 -43.96 -13.18
C GLY A 395 7.41 -43.50 -14.31
N GLY A 396 6.75 -42.33 -14.21
CA GLY A 396 6.02 -41.68 -15.30
C GLY A 396 4.88 -42.51 -15.87
N SER A 397 3.69 -42.47 -15.29
CA SER A 397 2.55 -43.26 -15.75
C SER A 397 1.51 -42.42 -16.48
N GLU A 398 0.75 -43.08 -17.35
CA GLU A 398 -0.39 -42.45 -18.00
C GLU A 398 -1.42 -41.97 -16.98
N VAL A 399 -1.81 -40.71 -17.13
CA VAL A 399 -2.80 -40.06 -16.27
C VAL A 399 -4.21 -40.55 -16.65
N LYS A 400 -5.01 -40.92 -15.65
CA LYS A 400 -6.44 -41.15 -15.90
C LYS A 400 -7.12 -39.83 -16.23
N ARG A 401 -8.02 -39.87 -17.21
CA ARG A 401 -8.73 -38.68 -17.67
C ARG A 401 -9.49 -37.99 -16.56
N GLY A 402 -9.31 -36.64 -16.44
CA GLY A 402 -9.95 -35.79 -15.41
C GLY A 402 -9.26 -35.85 -14.06
N MET A 403 -8.12 -36.55 -13.92
CA MET A 403 -7.35 -36.58 -12.66
C MET A 403 -6.72 -35.23 -12.35
N HIS A 404 -6.22 -34.53 -13.37
CA HIS A 404 -5.60 -33.18 -13.26
C HIS A 404 -6.31 -32.21 -14.21
N PRO A 405 -7.51 -31.73 -13.85
CA PRO A 405 -8.37 -30.97 -14.76
C PRO A 405 -7.89 -29.55 -15.06
N TRP A 406 -6.80 -29.13 -14.47
CA TRP A 406 -6.17 -27.80 -14.66
C TRP A 406 -5.09 -27.79 -15.74
N ILE A 407 -4.69 -28.94 -16.28
CA ILE A 407 -3.66 -28.98 -17.31
C ILE A 407 -4.16 -28.36 -18.61
N ALA A 408 -3.30 -27.56 -19.21
CA ALA A 408 -3.53 -26.92 -20.49
C ALA A 408 -2.42 -27.29 -21.47
N ALA A 409 -2.78 -27.53 -22.72
CA ALA A 409 -1.83 -27.71 -23.80
C ALA A 409 -1.78 -26.46 -24.67
N LEU A 410 -0.59 -25.89 -24.86
CA LEU A 410 -0.36 -24.72 -25.71
C LEU A 410 0.00 -25.18 -27.12
N ILE A 411 -0.83 -24.79 -28.10
CA ILE A 411 -0.77 -25.22 -29.48
C ILE A 411 -0.39 -24.05 -30.37
N ALA A 412 0.70 -24.16 -31.09
CA ALA A 412 1.13 -23.26 -32.14
C ALA A 412 0.37 -23.52 -33.46
N PRO A 413 0.50 -22.63 -34.48
CA PRO A 413 -0.04 -22.87 -35.83
C PRO A 413 0.32 -24.24 -36.38
N ARG A 414 -0.57 -24.81 -37.19
CA ARG A 414 -0.50 -26.19 -37.73
C ARG A 414 -0.68 -27.27 -36.67
N ASN A 415 -1.36 -26.97 -35.56
CA ASN A 415 -1.65 -27.92 -34.47
C ASN A 415 -0.41 -28.50 -33.78
N LYS A 416 0.68 -27.74 -33.72
CA LYS A 416 1.91 -28.19 -33.09
C LYS A 416 1.89 -27.86 -31.58
N TYR A 417 1.89 -28.89 -30.73
CA TYR A 417 2.11 -28.74 -29.29
C TYR A 417 3.54 -28.22 -29.02
N PHE A 418 3.70 -27.26 -28.12
CA PHE A 418 5.03 -26.68 -27.82
C PHE A 418 5.32 -26.46 -26.34
N CYS A 419 4.30 -26.19 -25.52
CA CYS A 419 4.44 -25.97 -24.07
C CYS A 419 3.18 -26.42 -23.33
N GLY A 420 3.34 -26.66 -22.04
CA GLY A 420 2.25 -26.83 -21.09
C GLY A 420 1.79 -25.51 -20.47
N GLY A 421 0.70 -25.57 -19.76
CA GLY A 421 0.18 -24.47 -18.93
C GLY A 421 -0.75 -24.99 -17.86
N THR A 422 -1.11 -24.15 -16.93
CA THR A 422 -1.95 -24.51 -15.78
C THR A 422 -3.06 -23.49 -15.60
N LEU A 423 -4.32 -23.94 -15.64
CA LEU A 423 -5.49 -23.10 -15.45
C LEU A 423 -5.60 -22.69 -13.98
N ILE A 424 -5.65 -21.39 -13.72
CA ILE A 424 -5.72 -20.82 -12.36
C ILE A 424 -7.02 -20.07 -12.09
N SER A 425 -7.77 -19.70 -13.12
CA SER A 425 -9.10 -19.08 -12.99
C SER A 425 -9.93 -19.29 -14.26
N LYS A 426 -11.16 -18.78 -14.31
CA LYS A 426 -12.01 -18.86 -15.52
C LYS A 426 -11.38 -18.21 -16.77
N ARG A 427 -10.40 -17.34 -16.60
CA ARG A 427 -9.79 -16.62 -17.74
C ARG A 427 -8.27 -16.56 -17.71
N LYS A 428 -7.60 -17.04 -16.64
CA LYS A 428 -6.14 -16.96 -16.52
C LYS A 428 -5.49 -18.34 -16.50
N LEU A 429 -4.42 -18.47 -17.28
CA LEU A 429 -3.47 -19.58 -17.24
C LEU A 429 -2.08 -19.08 -16.88
N VAL A 430 -1.35 -19.92 -16.15
CA VAL A 430 0.09 -19.73 -15.88
C VAL A 430 0.89 -20.64 -16.81
N THR A 431 2.00 -20.12 -17.34
CA THR A 431 3.00 -20.86 -18.13
C THR A 431 4.38 -20.23 -17.97
N ALA A 432 5.41 -20.77 -18.59
CA ALA A 432 6.75 -20.19 -18.59
C ALA A 432 6.87 -19.03 -19.60
N ALA A 433 7.65 -18.00 -19.25
CA ALA A 433 7.87 -16.83 -20.12
C ALA A 433 8.60 -17.21 -21.42
N HIS A 434 9.57 -18.13 -21.35
CA HIS A 434 10.30 -18.58 -22.53
C HIS A 434 9.41 -19.29 -23.57
N CYS A 435 8.23 -19.78 -23.18
CA CYS A 435 7.22 -20.30 -24.10
C CYS A 435 6.57 -19.22 -24.97
N MET A 436 6.68 -17.95 -24.59
CA MET A 436 5.98 -16.82 -25.21
C MET A 436 6.76 -16.18 -26.37
N LEU A 437 7.60 -16.94 -27.06
CA LEU A 437 8.28 -16.51 -28.30
C LEU A 437 7.34 -16.45 -29.52
N ILE A 438 6.12 -16.98 -29.39
CA ILE A 438 5.08 -17.00 -30.41
C ILE A 438 4.09 -15.87 -30.12
N LEU A 439 3.57 -15.21 -31.17
CA LEU A 439 2.56 -14.17 -31.00
C LEU A 439 1.30 -14.72 -30.31
N ALA A 440 0.77 -14.03 -29.32
CA ALA A 440 -0.38 -14.44 -28.52
C ALA A 440 -1.59 -14.89 -29.38
N ARG A 441 -1.87 -14.15 -30.46
CA ARG A 441 -2.98 -14.44 -31.40
C ARG A 441 -2.82 -15.76 -32.16
N ASP A 442 -1.62 -16.31 -32.21
CA ASP A 442 -1.29 -17.54 -32.92
C ASP A 442 -1.29 -18.75 -32.00
N ILE A 443 -1.54 -18.55 -30.70
CA ILE A 443 -1.59 -19.61 -29.70
C ILE A 443 -3.04 -20.02 -29.45
N THR A 444 -3.30 -21.31 -29.54
CA THR A 444 -4.55 -21.93 -29.09
C THR A 444 -4.30 -22.67 -27.78
N VAL A 445 -5.09 -22.41 -26.76
CA VAL A 445 -5.07 -23.13 -25.49
C VAL A 445 -6.09 -24.27 -25.56
N LEU A 446 -5.66 -25.48 -25.41
CA LEU A 446 -6.55 -26.62 -25.31
C LEU A 446 -6.71 -27.05 -23.86
N LEU A 447 -7.96 -27.02 -23.36
CA LEU A 447 -8.34 -27.51 -22.04
C LEU A 447 -9.17 -28.81 -22.17
N GLY A 448 -9.09 -29.66 -21.14
CA GLY A 448 -9.83 -30.91 -21.07
C GLY A 448 -9.39 -31.95 -22.10
N VAL A 449 -8.27 -31.73 -22.79
CA VAL A 449 -7.68 -32.71 -23.70
C VAL A 449 -7.01 -33.81 -22.89
N HIS A 450 -7.14 -35.07 -23.36
CA HIS A 450 -6.46 -36.22 -22.78
C HIS A 450 -5.69 -36.98 -23.85
N ASP A 451 -6.28 -37.21 -25.01
CA ASP A 451 -5.69 -37.98 -26.10
C ASP A 451 -5.62 -37.10 -27.36
N PHE A 452 -4.42 -36.71 -27.77
CA PHE A 452 -4.21 -35.87 -28.96
C PHE A 452 -4.60 -36.59 -30.27
N SER A 453 -4.64 -37.91 -30.29
CA SER A 453 -5.08 -38.67 -31.46
C SER A 453 -6.59 -38.51 -31.73
N LYS A 454 -7.35 -38.13 -30.71
CA LYS A 454 -8.81 -37.98 -30.78
C LYS A 454 -9.20 -36.52 -31.03
N ARG A 455 -9.50 -36.17 -32.28
CA ARG A 455 -9.91 -34.81 -32.66
C ARG A 455 -11.21 -34.34 -31.97
N HIS A 456 -12.14 -35.24 -31.72
CA HIS A 456 -13.48 -35.00 -31.14
C HIS A 456 -13.60 -35.64 -29.75
N GLU A 457 -12.68 -35.34 -28.87
CA GLU A 457 -12.72 -35.82 -27.50
C GLU A 457 -13.75 -35.02 -26.69
N VAL A 458 -14.74 -35.70 -26.07
CA VAL A 458 -15.78 -35.05 -25.24
C VAL A 458 -15.16 -34.29 -24.10
N GLY A 459 -15.46 -32.97 -23.96
CA GLY A 459 -14.91 -32.14 -22.91
C GLY A 459 -13.56 -31.50 -23.24
N ARG A 460 -13.06 -31.65 -24.46
CA ARG A 460 -11.93 -30.91 -25.02
C ARG A 460 -12.43 -29.60 -25.64
N PHE A 461 -11.88 -28.48 -25.24
CA PHE A 461 -12.26 -27.15 -25.73
C PHE A 461 -11.04 -26.30 -26.09
N PRO A 462 -11.01 -25.72 -27.30
CA PRO A 462 -10.02 -24.72 -27.67
C PRO A 462 -10.44 -23.34 -27.19
N TYR A 463 -9.47 -22.56 -26.68
CA TYR A 463 -9.63 -21.18 -26.29
C TYR A 463 -8.59 -20.28 -26.97
N ALA A 464 -9.04 -19.15 -27.48
CA ALA A 464 -8.15 -18.11 -28.00
C ALA A 464 -7.57 -17.29 -26.85
N VAL A 465 -6.39 -16.75 -27.07
CA VAL A 465 -5.66 -15.93 -26.11
C VAL A 465 -5.91 -14.47 -26.44
N GLN A 466 -6.43 -13.72 -25.47
CA GLN A 466 -6.66 -12.28 -25.58
C GLN A 466 -5.38 -11.49 -25.34
N ASN A 467 -4.69 -11.77 -24.24
CA ASN A 467 -3.47 -11.09 -23.81
C ASN A 467 -2.47 -12.10 -23.20
N VAL A 468 -1.18 -11.75 -23.30
CA VAL A 468 -0.09 -12.42 -22.59
C VAL A 468 0.67 -11.39 -21.79
N TYR A 469 0.83 -11.62 -20.50
CA TYR A 469 1.63 -10.82 -19.60
C TYR A 469 2.88 -11.61 -19.20
N ILE A 470 4.04 -11.15 -19.64
CA ILE A 470 5.34 -11.69 -19.25
C ILE A 470 5.83 -10.89 -18.04
N HIS A 471 6.40 -11.58 -17.05
CA HIS A 471 6.93 -10.87 -15.88
C HIS A 471 8.00 -9.86 -16.30
N PRO A 472 7.96 -8.61 -15.80
CA PRO A 472 8.87 -7.55 -16.26
C PRO A 472 10.36 -7.83 -15.96
N ASP A 473 10.66 -8.66 -14.98
CA ASP A 473 12.04 -9.06 -14.65
C ASP A 473 12.57 -10.20 -15.53
N TRP A 474 11.72 -10.82 -16.36
CA TRP A 474 12.17 -11.86 -17.29
C TRP A 474 13.08 -11.26 -18.37
N ASN A 475 14.27 -11.84 -18.53
CA ASN A 475 15.22 -11.43 -19.54
C ASN A 475 15.72 -12.64 -20.33
N PRO A 476 15.31 -12.82 -21.59
CA PRO A 476 15.71 -13.96 -22.42
C PRO A 476 17.19 -13.95 -22.86
N HIS A 477 17.91 -12.87 -22.58
CA HIS A 477 19.33 -12.72 -22.93
C HIS A 477 20.29 -13.05 -21.76
N THR A 478 19.75 -13.44 -20.61
CA THR A 478 20.56 -13.92 -19.48
C THR A 478 20.56 -15.44 -19.43
N ASP A 479 21.61 -16.02 -18.85
CA ASP A 479 21.68 -17.46 -18.63
C ASP A 479 20.77 -17.93 -17.46
N THR A 480 20.27 -17.01 -16.65
CA THR A 480 19.40 -17.34 -15.52
C THR A 480 17.94 -17.39 -15.94
N TYR A 481 17.20 -18.39 -15.47
CA TYR A 481 15.75 -18.49 -15.64
C TYR A 481 15.01 -17.76 -14.50
N ASP A 482 15.54 -16.60 -14.10
CA ASP A 482 14.89 -15.77 -13.10
C ASP A 482 13.60 -15.15 -13.67
N ALA A 483 12.52 -15.21 -12.90
CA ALA A 483 11.20 -14.72 -13.32
C ALA A 483 10.66 -15.32 -14.65
N ASP A 484 11.03 -16.57 -14.97
CA ASP A 484 10.50 -17.27 -16.15
C ASP A 484 9.04 -17.67 -15.93
N ILE A 485 8.14 -16.68 -16.00
CA ILE A 485 6.70 -16.83 -15.79
C ILE A 485 5.92 -15.88 -16.70
N ALA A 486 4.83 -16.39 -17.27
CA ALA A 486 3.86 -15.61 -18.02
C ALA A 486 2.43 -15.99 -17.65
N ILE A 487 1.52 -15.01 -17.73
CA ILE A 487 0.08 -15.20 -17.58
C ILE A 487 -0.60 -14.97 -18.91
N MET A 488 -1.37 -15.96 -19.35
CA MET A 488 -2.24 -15.88 -20.52
C MET A 488 -3.66 -15.58 -20.08
N VAL A 489 -4.27 -14.55 -20.65
CA VAL A 489 -5.69 -14.22 -20.45
C VAL A 489 -6.46 -14.71 -21.65
N LEU A 490 -7.46 -15.56 -21.41
CA LEU A 490 -8.32 -16.11 -22.45
C LEU A 490 -9.35 -15.08 -22.93
N GLU A 491 -9.70 -15.17 -24.22
CA GLU A 491 -10.71 -14.27 -24.82
C GLU A 491 -12.10 -14.51 -24.23
N THR A 492 -12.43 -15.74 -23.90
CA THR A 492 -13.73 -16.14 -23.31
C THR A 492 -13.54 -16.88 -21.99
N GLU A 493 -14.55 -16.81 -21.12
CA GLU A 493 -14.54 -17.54 -19.86
C GLU A 493 -14.64 -19.06 -20.08
N VAL A 494 -13.87 -19.79 -19.29
CA VAL A 494 -13.88 -21.23 -19.25
C VAL A 494 -15.10 -21.74 -18.48
N THR A 495 -15.85 -22.65 -19.09
CA THR A 495 -16.90 -23.39 -18.40
C THR A 495 -16.28 -24.60 -17.68
N TYR A 496 -16.37 -24.60 -16.35
CA TYR A 496 -15.84 -25.70 -15.55
C TYR A 496 -16.64 -27.00 -15.76
N SER A 497 -15.93 -28.11 -15.73
CA SER A 497 -16.48 -29.44 -15.88
C SER A 497 -15.63 -30.44 -15.09
N LYS A 498 -16.00 -31.71 -15.06
CA LYS A 498 -15.12 -32.75 -14.47
C LYS A 498 -13.76 -32.90 -15.15
N TYR A 499 -13.56 -32.32 -16.35
CA TYR A 499 -12.33 -32.36 -17.12
C TYR A 499 -11.59 -31.03 -17.18
N ILE A 500 -12.23 -29.94 -16.72
CA ILE A 500 -11.67 -28.59 -16.74
C ILE A 500 -12.02 -27.91 -15.40
N GLN A 501 -11.03 -27.72 -14.55
CA GLN A 501 -11.14 -27.07 -13.24
C GLN A 501 -9.85 -26.26 -12.99
N PRO A 502 -9.88 -25.15 -12.28
CA PRO A 502 -8.67 -24.43 -11.93
C PRO A 502 -7.93 -25.12 -10.77
N ILE A 503 -6.62 -24.94 -10.74
CA ILE A 503 -5.80 -25.28 -9.57
C ILE A 503 -5.82 -24.13 -8.57
N CYS A 504 -5.56 -24.43 -7.29
CA CYS A 504 -5.33 -23.38 -6.28
C CYS A 504 -3.91 -22.82 -6.40
N LEU A 505 -3.76 -21.50 -6.22
CA LEU A 505 -2.45 -20.89 -6.08
C LEU A 505 -1.96 -21.02 -4.64
N MET A 506 -0.65 -21.22 -4.48
CA MET A 506 0.01 -21.18 -3.16
C MET A 506 0.44 -19.77 -2.81
N TYR A 507 0.48 -19.49 -1.52
CA TYR A 507 1.02 -18.25 -0.95
C TYR A 507 2.28 -18.53 -0.12
N ALA A 508 3.11 -17.50 0.03
CA ALA A 508 4.44 -17.60 0.65
C ALA A 508 4.46 -18.25 2.06
N ASN A 509 3.38 -18.12 2.81
CA ASN A 509 3.25 -18.62 4.19
C ASN A 509 2.49 -19.94 4.31
N SER A 510 2.28 -20.65 3.19
CA SER A 510 1.64 -21.95 3.21
C SER A 510 2.57 -23.00 3.81
N THR A 511 2.08 -23.80 4.77
CA THR A 511 2.80 -24.99 5.28
C THR A 511 3.10 -26.01 4.18
N LEU A 512 2.36 -25.94 3.07
CA LEU A 512 2.61 -26.73 1.85
C LEU A 512 3.90 -26.31 1.13
N ALA A 513 4.46 -25.16 1.42
CA ALA A 513 5.75 -24.73 0.88
C ALA A 513 6.92 -25.64 1.32
N GLU A 514 6.76 -26.31 2.46
CA GLU A 514 7.74 -27.25 3.04
C GLU A 514 7.58 -28.69 2.48
N HIS A 515 6.59 -28.95 1.60
CA HIS A 515 6.43 -30.27 1.00
C HIS A 515 7.66 -30.63 0.19
N SER A 516 8.19 -31.81 0.46
CA SER A 516 9.39 -32.34 -0.18
C SER A 516 9.12 -33.08 -1.49
N GLU A 517 7.88 -33.20 -1.90
CA GLU A 517 7.46 -33.91 -3.12
C GLU A 517 6.28 -33.22 -3.81
N GLY A 518 6.31 -33.17 -5.14
CA GLY A 518 5.24 -32.64 -5.98
C GLY A 518 5.02 -33.49 -7.21
N VAL A 519 3.91 -33.24 -7.91
CA VAL A 519 3.53 -33.96 -9.15
C VAL A 519 3.60 -33.00 -10.33
N VAL A 520 4.28 -33.38 -11.39
CA VAL A 520 4.21 -32.69 -12.69
C VAL A 520 3.40 -33.56 -13.65
N VAL A 521 2.53 -32.92 -14.43
CA VAL A 521 1.74 -33.57 -15.48
C VAL A 521 1.94 -32.81 -16.78
N GLY A 522 2.35 -33.51 -17.82
CA GLY A 522 2.64 -32.88 -19.10
C GLY A 522 2.54 -33.84 -20.27
N TYR A 523 2.75 -33.30 -21.47
CA TYR A 523 2.78 -33.99 -22.75
C TYR A 523 4.18 -33.99 -23.37
N GLY A 524 5.21 -33.73 -22.55
CA GLY A 524 6.59 -33.73 -23.00
C GLY A 524 7.06 -35.01 -23.64
N LYS A 525 8.29 -35.04 -24.14
CA LYS A 525 8.89 -36.23 -24.72
C LYS A 525 8.96 -37.37 -23.70
N ASP A 526 8.66 -38.58 -24.14
CA ASP A 526 8.65 -39.78 -23.29
C ASP A 526 9.92 -40.66 -23.43
N GLY A 527 11.01 -40.05 -23.95
CA GLY A 527 12.26 -40.76 -24.20
C GLY A 527 12.34 -41.46 -25.58
N ASP A 528 11.28 -41.49 -26.37
CA ASP A 528 11.32 -41.97 -27.75
C ASP A 528 11.80 -40.84 -28.69
N PRO A 529 13.01 -40.93 -29.26
CA PRO A 529 13.56 -39.89 -30.13
C PRO A 529 12.74 -39.67 -31.44
N LYS A 530 11.86 -40.60 -31.78
CA LYS A 530 10.99 -40.49 -32.97
C LYS A 530 9.71 -39.72 -32.71
N LYS A 531 9.35 -39.47 -31.46
CA LYS A 531 8.14 -38.73 -31.09
C LYS A 531 8.48 -37.28 -30.68
N GLU A 532 7.71 -36.35 -31.21
CA GLU A 532 7.87 -34.93 -30.83
C GLU A 532 7.31 -34.64 -29.41
N HIS A 533 6.25 -35.36 -29.00
CA HIS A 533 5.59 -35.25 -27.69
C HIS A 533 4.76 -36.50 -27.38
N SER A 534 4.35 -36.68 -26.13
CA SER A 534 3.43 -37.75 -25.74
C SER A 534 2.01 -37.47 -26.25
N ILE A 535 1.31 -38.49 -26.68
CA ILE A 535 -0.09 -38.40 -27.14
C ILE A 535 -1.06 -38.30 -25.95
N ILE A 536 -0.73 -38.95 -24.85
CA ILE A 536 -1.49 -39.01 -23.60
C ILE A 536 -0.64 -38.36 -22.50
N PRO A 537 -1.20 -37.53 -21.60
CA PRO A 537 -0.41 -36.90 -20.57
C PRO A 537 0.17 -37.91 -19.60
N LYS A 538 1.40 -37.69 -19.19
CA LYS A 538 2.08 -38.49 -18.17
C LYS A 538 2.24 -37.71 -16.91
N SER A 539 2.16 -38.35 -15.76
CA SER A 539 2.44 -37.80 -14.45
C SER A 539 3.73 -38.36 -13.87
N ILE A 540 4.47 -37.51 -13.18
CA ILE A 540 5.69 -37.87 -12.49
C ILE A 540 5.71 -37.23 -11.10
N ASN A 541 6.03 -38.02 -10.08
CA ASN A 541 6.31 -37.53 -8.74
C ASN A 541 7.78 -37.11 -8.68
N LEU A 542 8.03 -35.89 -8.24
CA LEU A 542 9.37 -35.33 -8.17
C LEU A 542 9.65 -34.82 -6.74
N PRO A 543 10.74 -35.29 -6.13
CA PRO A 543 11.27 -34.64 -4.93
C PRO A 543 11.62 -33.18 -5.21
N ILE A 544 11.25 -32.31 -4.27
CA ILE A 544 11.56 -30.88 -4.28
C ILE A 544 12.78 -30.67 -3.39
N HIS A 545 13.79 -30.01 -3.91
CA HIS A 545 15.05 -29.79 -3.20
C HIS A 545 15.32 -28.28 -3.05
N LYS A 546 16.15 -27.93 -2.06
CA LYS A 546 16.74 -26.60 -1.98
C LYS A 546 17.79 -26.44 -3.09
N ASN A 547 17.95 -25.22 -3.57
CA ASN A 547 18.92 -24.94 -4.63
C ASN A 547 20.34 -25.40 -4.27
N GLU A 548 20.73 -25.22 -2.99
CA GLU A 548 22.06 -25.63 -2.50
C GLU A 548 22.29 -27.14 -2.67
N ASP A 549 21.30 -27.98 -2.39
CA ASP A 549 21.40 -29.43 -2.52
C ASP A 549 21.57 -29.86 -3.98
N CYS A 550 20.93 -29.13 -4.90
CA CYS A 550 21.04 -29.38 -6.32
C CYS A 550 22.40 -29.00 -6.90
N PHE A 551 22.96 -27.86 -6.45
CA PHE A 551 24.27 -27.39 -6.89
C PHE A 551 25.40 -28.33 -6.45
N LEU A 552 25.23 -28.98 -5.30
CA LEU A 552 26.17 -30.01 -4.84
C LEU A 552 26.20 -31.23 -5.77
N LYS A 553 25.09 -31.56 -6.41
CA LYS A 553 25.04 -32.68 -7.38
C LYS A 553 25.43 -32.27 -8.80
N ASN A 554 25.02 -31.08 -9.24
CA ASN A 554 25.40 -30.53 -10.52
C ASN A 554 25.52 -29.00 -10.44
N TYR A 555 26.75 -28.51 -10.46
CA TYR A 555 27.06 -27.08 -10.32
C TYR A 555 26.57 -26.23 -11.52
N GLU A 556 26.35 -26.83 -12.68
CA GLU A 556 25.81 -26.11 -13.84
C GLU A 556 24.41 -25.56 -13.58
N LEU A 557 23.61 -26.21 -12.71
CA LEU A 557 22.30 -25.72 -12.31
C LEU A 557 22.35 -24.38 -11.61
N ALA A 558 23.46 -24.05 -10.93
CA ALA A 558 23.63 -22.75 -10.27
C ALA A 558 23.58 -21.59 -11.28
N ARG A 559 24.06 -21.80 -12.52
CA ARG A 559 24.05 -20.80 -13.59
C ARG A 559 22.64 -20.42 -14.02
N TYR A 560 21.70 -21.37 -13.97
CA TYR A 560 20.32 -21.22 -14.41
C TYR A 560 19.35 -20.84 -13.30
N SER A 561 19.80 -20.87 -12.04
CA SER A 561 18.97 -20.67 -10.85
C SER A 561 19.00 -19.23 -10.34
N SER A 562 17.99 -18.87 -9.57
CA SER A 562 17.87 -17.60 -8.84
C SER A 562 17.26 -17.83 -7.45
N LYS A 563 17.09 -16.76 -6.67
CA LYS A 563 16.35 -16.81 -5.40
C LYS A 563 14.85 -17.10 -5.60
N ARG A 564 14.33 -16.90 -6.80
CA ARG A 564 12.92 -17.12 -7.17
C ARG A 564 12.70 -18.43 -7.92
N THR A 565 13.69 -19.34 -7.88
CA THR A 565 13.61 -20.69 -8.45
C THR A 565 13.86 -21.73 -7.36
N PHE A 566 13.48 -22.97 -7.63
CA PHE A 566 13.89 -24.14 -6.86
C PHE A 566 14.16 -25.28 -7.85
N CYS A 567 14.79 -26.35 -7.39
CA CYS A 567 15.02 -27.51 -8.22
C CYS A 567 14.22 -28.73 -7.75
N GLY A 568 13.92 -29.63 -8.68
CA GLY A 568 13.25 -30.90 -8.40
C GLY A 568 13.72 -31.98 -9.34
N GLY A 569 13.74 -33.20 -8.85
CA GLY A 569 14.13 -34.35 -9.64
C GLY A 569 14.47 -35.57 -8.77
N ALA A 570 14.29 -36.78 -9.29
CA ALA A 570 14.58 -38.00 -8.57
C ALA A 570 16.02 -38.51 -8.82
N GLY A 571 16.66 -38.08 -9.92
CA GLY A 571 18.01 -38.53 -10.28
C GLY A 571 18.14 -40.05 -10.55
N ASN A 572 17.08 -40.62 -11.08
CA ASN A 572 16.95 -42.07 -11.30
C ASN A 572 16.39 -42.43 -12.68
N GLY A 573 16.62 -41.61 -13.69
CA GLY A 573 16.09 -41.80 -15.03
C GLY A 573 14.65 -41.29 -15.20
N THR A 574 14.10 -40.55 -14.21
CA THR A 574 12.77 -39.97 -14.29
C THR A 574 12.82 -38.46 -14.04
N GLY A 575 12.28 -37.68 -14.95
CA GLY A 575 12.35 -36.23 -14.90
C GLY A 575 11.41 -35.56 -15.90
N VAL A 576 11.35 -34.24 -15.87
CA VAL A 576 10.65 -33.43 -16.89
C VAL A 576 11.52 -33.28 -18.13
N CYS A 577 10.88 -33.16 -19.30
CA CYS A 577 11.55 -33.18 -20.59
C CYS A 577 11.07 -32.03 -21.50
N ILE A 578 11.67 -31.94 -22.70
CA ILE A 578 11.26 -31.00 -23.75
C ILE A 578 9.76 -31.16 -24.03
N GLY A 579 9.03 -30.05 -23.96
CA GLY A 579 7.57 -30.00 -24.09
C GLY A 579 6.83 -29.98 -22.76
N ASP A 580 7.47 -30.29 -21.61
CA ASP A 580 6.88 -30.09 -20.29
C ASP A 580 7.04 -28.65 -19.78
N SER A 581 7.84 -27.82 -20.47
CA SER A 581 8.00 -26.38 -20.17
C SER A 581 6.65 -25.69 -19.97
N GLY A 582 6.52 -24.90 -18.91
CA GLY A 582 5.28 -24.20 -18.56
C GLY A 582 4.25 -25.05 -17.82
N SER A 583 4.42 -26.39 -17.74
CA SER A 583 3.57 -27.26 -16.93
C SER A 583 3.75 -27.00 -15.44
N GLY A 584 2.66 -27.10 -14.66
CA GLY A 584 2.67 -26.90 -13.23
C GLY A 584 3.21 -28.09 -12.45
N LEU A 585 4.11 -27.85 -11.50
CA LEU A 585 4.41 -28.75 -10.39
C LEU A 585 3.40 -28.47 -9.29
N VAL A 586 2.64 -29.49 -8.91
CA VAL A 586 1.54 -29.36 -7.96
C VAL A 586 1.80 -30.17 -6.69
N VAL A 587 1.35 -29.64 -5.56
CA VAL A 587 1.37 -30.32 -4.25
C VAL A 587 -0.05 -30.43 -3.71
N THR A 588 -0.27 -31.30 -2.73
CA THR A 588 -1.61 -31.50 -2.14
C THR A 588 -1.55 -31.54 -0.62
N ASP A 589 -2.57 -31.00 0.04
CA ASP A 589 -2.81 -31.16 1.48
C ASP A 589 -3.77 -32.32 1.78
N GLY A 590 -4.12 -33.12 0.76
CA GLY A 590 -5.08 -34.21 0.86
C GLY A 590 -6.54 -33.76 0.62
N SER A 591 -6.84 -32.47 0.67
CA SER A 591 -8.17 -31.92 0.38
C SER A 591 -8.24 -31.24 -1.00
N ALA A 592 -7.16 -30.54 -1.39
CA ALA A 592 -7.05 -29.84 -2.66
C ALA A 592 -5.61 -29.91 -3.21
N TYR A 593 -5.45 -29.55 -4.49
CA TYR A 593 -4.17 -29.42 -5.16
C TYR A 593 -3.80 -27.96 -5.35
N TYR A 594 -2.52 -27.66 -5.18
CA TYR A 594 -1.95 -26.31 -5.22
C TYR A 594 -0.78 -26.24 -6.19
N LEU A 595 -0.71 -25.16 -6.96
CA LEU A 595 0.42 -24.90 -7.85
C LEU A 595 1.62 -24.42 -7.02
N ARG A 596 2.69 -25.22 -7.01
CA ARG A 596 3.94 -24.95 -6.26
C ARG A 596 5.01 -24.32 -7.15
N GLY A 597 5.08 -24.72 -8.40
CA GLY A 597 6.08 -24.24 -9.36
C GLY A 597 5.69 -24.49 -10.80
N ILE A 598 6.50 -23.94 -11.71
CA ILE A 598 6.34 -24.07 -13.16
C ILE A 598 7.63 -24.65 -13.73
N VAL A 599 7.55 -25.65 -14.59
CA VAL A 599 8.70 -26.21 -15.30
C VAL A 599 9.34 -25.11 -16.16
N SER A 600 10.60 -24.78 -15.84
CA SER A 600 11.33 -23.69 -16.50
C SER A 600 12.47 -24.24 -17.36
N ALA A 601 13.42 -24.97 -16.77
CA ALA A 601 14.57 -25.49 -17.50
C ALA A 601 14.94 -26.91 -17.05
N SER A 602 15.42 -27.71 -17.99
CA SER A 602 16.12 -28.96 -17.76
C SER A 602 17.41 -28.97 -18.56
N LEU A 603 18.43 -29.67 -18.07
CA LEU A 603 19.66 -29.83 -18.82
C LEU A 603 19.43 -30.75 -20.02
N ASN A 604 20.08 -30.45 -21.14
CA ASN A 604 19.97 -31.24 -22.35
C ASN A 604 21.00 -32.36 -22.36
N ASN A 605 20.56 -33.58 -22.58
CA ASN A 605 21.42 -34.72 -22.94
C ASN A 605 21.44 -34.88 -24.46
N MET A 606 22.62 -34.86 -25.06
CA MET A 606 22.76 -34.96 -26.53
C MET A 606 22.16 -36.25 -27.13
N THR A 607 22.01 -37.31 -26.32
CA THR A 607 21.56 -38.62 -26.79
C THR A 607 20.04 -38.76 -26.74
N TYR A 608 19.36 -38.20 -25.73
CA TYR A 608 17.93 -38.41 -25.48
C TYR A 608 17.11 -37.12 -25.48
N GLY A 609 17.75 -35.95 -25.64
CA GLY A 609 17.10 -34.64 -25.64
C GLY A 609 16.78 -34.09 -24.28
N CYS A 610 16.85 -34.89 -23.19
CA CYS A 610 16.67 -34.45 -21.81
C CYS A 610 17.59 -35.27 -20.91
N ASP A 611 18.20 -34.61 -19.96
CA ASP A 611 18.95 -35.26 -18.90
C ASP A 611 18.02 -35.50 -17.69
N VAL A 612 17.42 -36.66 -17.67
CA VAL A 612 16.48 -37.10 -16.63
C VAL A 612 17.18 -37.72 -15.42
N ASP A 613 18.51 -37.84 -15.48
CA ASP A 613 19.35 -38.29 -14.36
C ASP A 613 19.80 -37.11 -13.48
N THR A 614 19.54 -35.87 -13.93
CA THR A 614 19.81 -34.67 -13.17
C THR A 614 18.52 -33.96 -12.74
N TYR A 615 18.67 -32.88 -11.98
CA TYR A 615 17.55 -32.09 -11.51
C TYR A 615 17.13 -31.04 -12.55
N SER A 616 15.86 -30.64 -12.52
CA SER A 616 15.30 -29.57 -13.33
C SER A 616 15.02 -28.34 -12.49
N ILE A 617 15.01 -27.17 -13.11
CA ILE A 617 14.71 -25.89 -12.50
C ILE A 617 13.23 -25.56 -12.68
N PHE A 618 12.63 -25.09 -11.60
CA PHE A 618 11.25 -24.66 -11.53
C PHE A 618 11.17 -23.19 -11.08
N THR A 619 10.34 -22.40 -11.74
CA THR A 619 9.97 -21.07 -11.25
C THR A 619 9.11 -21.24 -10.00
N ASN A 620 9.50 -20.60 -8.90
CA ASN A 620 8.83 -20.70 -7.61
C ASN A 620 7.62 -19.76 -7.55
N ILE A 621 6.41 -20.31 -7.67
CA ILE A 621 5.17 -19.54 -7.76
C ILE A 621 4.94 -18.62 -6.56
N LEU A 622 5.49 -18.96 -5.40
CA LEU A 622 5.33 -18.18 -4.17
C LEU A 622 5.87 -16.74 -4.26
N HIS A 623 6.83 -16.50 -5.15
CA HIS A 623 7.39 -15.17 -5.39
C HIS A 623 6.61 -14.33 -6.39
N PHE A 624 5.61 -14.90 -7.06
CA PHE A 624 4.90 -14.27 -8.17
C PHE A 624 3.39 -14.19 -7.95
N THR A 625 2.88 -14.70 -6.85
CA THR A 625 1.44 -14.77 -6.58
C THR A 625 0.80 -13.38 -6.57
N ASP A 626 1.47 -12.39 -5.98
CA ASP A 626 0.98 -11.00 -5.94
C ASP A 626 0.91 -10.41 -7.35
N TRP A 627 1.97 -10.57 -8.15
CA TRP A 627 1.98 -10.13 -9.54
C TRP A 627 0.86 -10.79 -10.38
N ILE A 628 0.62 -12.10 -10.21
CA ILE A 628 -0.46 -12.82 -10.89
C ILE A 628 -1.83 -12.22 -10.57
N ASN A 629 -2.03 -11.80 -9.31
CA ASN A 629 -3.29 -11.25 -8.82
C ASN A 629 -3.54 -9.83 -9.29
N GLU A 630 -2.50 -9.02 -9.44
CA GLU A 630 -2.58 -7.63 -9.90
C GLU A 630 -2.90 -7.49 -11.39
N LEU A 631 -2.70 -8.55 -12.18
CA LEU A 631 -2.92 -8.49 -13.63
C LEU A 631 -4.42 -8.37 -13.98
N PRO A 632 -4.78 -7.44 -14.87
CA PRO A 632 -6.17 -7.23 -15.27
C PRO A 632 -6.72 -8.43 -16.03
N VAL A 633 -8.01 -8.71 -15.88
CA VAL A 633 -8.75 -9.72 -16.63
C VAL A 633 -9.46 -9.09 -17.84
N GLU A 634 -9.73 -7.78 -17.77
CA GLU A 634 -10.42 -7.03 -18.82
C GLU A 634 -9.44 -6.24 -19.70
N ARG A 635 -9.86 -5.92 -20.95
CA ARG A 635 -9.10 -5.01 -21.81
C ARG A 635 -9.02 -3.64 -21.14
N VAL A 636 -7.82 -3.17 -20.86
CA VAL A 636 -7.57 -1.75 -20.68
C VAL A 636 -7.61 -1.14 -22.10
N PHE A 637 -8.68 -0.41 -22.41
CA PHE A 637 -8.81 0.33 -23.66
C PHE A 637 -7.88 1.56 -23.65
#